data_74dd33e77b1d599340cb093fc322e5f9
#
_entry.id   74dd33e77b1d599340cb093fc322e5f9
#
_cell.length_a   1.000
_cell.length_b   1.000
_cell.length_c   1.000
_cell.angle_alpha   90.00
_cell.angle_beta   90.00
_cell.angle_gamma   90.00
#
_symmetry.space_group_name_H-M   'P 1'
#
loop_
_entity.id
_entity.type
_entity.pdbx_description
1 polymer ?
#
loop_
_entity_poly.entity_id
_entity_poly.type
_entity_poly.pdbx_seq_one_letter_code
_entity_poly.pdbx_strand_id
1 'polypeptide(L)'
;MKKFFTICLLLGMAVFINANNDELYYNFANEQVLLDELDLFEYANFPEGTSFEIFQDEVDDLGIRHQSYQQMYHGIKVQSKMILVHSKNGQLLSLNGNVMKQNLAPKVIKQNLNKLQARKKVNSETDEKDITLTILCINGIYYTVYKVPNPETLETFYIDAESGEIVFVEPALQSADVKTQALTRYSGWQEMTMYETDGKYLFLDSARNIVTLGAKGSPNVDYYFSEDFILSLPDSIIQKLMNGDSEAIGNYITSPMMWDYINQCNILYNNSPVIYIPTITNITITSANSSWWYDIWDTKPDIFIEIYNSNNQLVYVSPTFNDATFPISFPMSVAVADGYVIQIYDEDATGSSYGGGIKISTTEPDTYSWSNSSTTSGMLTIMEDATEYADIHWGMQKTYDFYKNIFKRNSFDNKGHIIYNIAFPEYDKIVFKNMPNNATAQGAFEPYFMYYGYGDGAYMNPVVSLDIMAHEFTHLVTSQNGNGGLDYLNESGALNESFSDIMAMGVKKYTYGSTNWTIGEDVMIAEPYLRSMKNPKSAGQPDTYGKGTWIPTTSTPNDENDQGGVHKNSGVQNFWFYLLSEGGTGTNDNNEKFTVKGIGIDKALQIAYRTLIHYLTPSATFVNARQSSLQAARDLYGANSTEEIAVTNAWHAVGVGTKYANLITIKAKMPTNWGSTISAWVWETGSNGEWVTLTKEGNWYTYSKDCSELNIVYVNGSNWNGDNNQTVDITTKVSACYQIGNNTSGKRTYYSIDCQDPTTDIHDVKFEELKRVSYQKVIRNGQLLIIRDGKTYNVMGQEM
;
A
#
# COMPACT_ATOMS: atom_id res chain seq x y z
N MET A 1 -46.63 -19.67 4.08
CA MET A 1 -47.17 -18.29 3.92
C MET A 1 -46.73 -17.31 5.03
N LYS A 2 -45.82 -17.67 5.94
CA LYS A 2 -45.23 -16.72 6.94
C LYS A 2 -43.77 -16.32 6.63
N LYS A 3 -43.12 -16.89 5.63
CA LYS A 3 -41.75 -16.53 5.17
C LYS A 3 -41.74 -15.50 4.03
N PHE A 4 -42.89 -15.13 3.47
CA PHE A 4 -42.97 -14.20 2.32
C PHE A 4 -43.19 -12.73 2.73
N PHE A 5 -43.44 -12.45 4.00
CA PHE A 5 -43.73 -11.07 4.47
C PHE A 5 -42.52 -10.36 5.12
N THR A 6 -41.43 -11.07 5.38
CA THR A 6 -40.22 -10.49 5.96
C THR A 6 -39.25 -9.91 4.88
N ILE A 7 -39.40 -10.34 3.62
CA ILE A 7 -38.54 -9.90 2.49
C ILE A 7 -38.90 -8.49 1.98
N CYS A 8 -40.10 -7.98 2.25
CA CYS A 8 -40.51 -6.66 1.74
C CYS A 8 -40.21 -5.47 2.66
N LEU A 9 -39.68 -5.67 3.88
CA LEU A 9 -39.32 -4.57 4.80
C LEU A 9 -37.82 -4.28 4.91
N LEU A 10 -36.98 -5.10 4.26
CA LEU A 10 -35.52 -4.92 4.21
C LEU A 10 -35.04 -4.11 2.99
N LEU A 11 -35.93 -3.57 2.16
CA LEU A 11 -35.61 -2.82 0.94
C LEU A 11 -35.43 -1.31 1.17
N GLY A 12 -35.18 -0.88 2.38
CA GLY A 12 -35.00 0.55 2.74
C GLY A 12 -33.56 0.99 2.93
N MET A 13 -32.56 0.13 2.77
CA MET A 13 -31.15 0.53 2.80
C MET A 13 -30.54 0.47 1.42
N ALA A 14 -29.94 1.57 1.00
CA ALA A 14 -29.33 1.78 -0.30
C ALA A 14 -28.28 0.71 -0.60
N VAL A 15 -28.70 -0.33 -1.30
CA VAL A 15 -27.80 -1.20 -2.03
C VAL A 15 -27.37 -0.37 -3.25
N PHE A 16 -26.21 0.24 -3.21
CA PHE A 16 -25.55 0.74 -4.40
C PHE A 16 -25.06 -0.49 -5.19
N ILE A 17 -25.96 -1.13 -5.92
CA ILE A 17 -25.57 -2.12 -6.91
C ILE A 17 -25.02 -1.35 -8.10
N ASN A 18 -23.73 -1.26 -8.19
CA ASN A 18 -23.07 -0.91 -9.45
C ASN A 18 -23.18 -2.13 -10.37
N ALA A 19 -23.91 -2.03 -11.48
CA ALA A 19 -24.36 -3.15 -12.30
C ALA A 19 -23.25 -3.91 -13.06
N ASN A 20 -21.96 -3.57 -12.85
CA ASN A 20 -20.83 -4.18 -13.56
C ASN A 20 -19.72 -4.75 -12.67
N ASN A 21 -19.83 -4.69 -11.34
CA ASN A 21 -18.75 -5.15 -10.47
C ASN A 21 -19.07 -6.51 -9.82
N ASP A 22 -18.07 -7.40 -9.83
CA ASP A 22 -18.07 -8.68 -9.09
C ASP A 22 -17.96 -8.49 -7.58
N GLU A 23 -18.04 -7.27 -7.14
CA GLU A 23 -17.88 -6.80 -5.76
C GLU A 23 -19.10 -7.11 -4.88
N LEU A 24 -18.83 -7.54 -3.67
CA LEU A 24 -19.78 -7.67 -2.56
C LEU A 24 -19.31 -6.76 -1.43
N TYR A 25 -20.22 -6.04 -0.82
CA TYR A 25 -19.97 -5.34 0.44
C TYR A 25 -21.27 -5.22 1.25
N TYR A 26 -21.26 -5.76 2.47
CA TYR A 26 -22.35 -5.66 3.42
C TYR A 26 -21.79 -5.26 4.80
N ASN A 27 -22.43 -4.31 5.45
CA ASN A 27 -22.08 -3.87 6.79
C ASN A 27 -23.27 -4.14 7.73
N PHE A 28 -23.04 -4.97 8.75
CA PHE A 28 -24.06 -5.43 9.71
C PHE A 28 -24.08 -4.58 11.00
N ALA A 29 -23.44 -3.40 11.03
CA ALA A 29 -23.32 -2.58 12.24
C ALA A 29 -24.65 -2.21 12.90
N ASN A 30 -25.77 -2.26 12.16
CA ASN A 30 -27.11 -1.96 12.64
C ASN A 30 -28.03 -3.20 12.69
N GLU A 31 -27.51 -4.39 12.44
CA GLU A 31 -28.25 -5.64 12.36
C GLU A 31 -27.62 -6.66 13.31
N GLN A 32 -28.44 -7.42 14.02
CA GLN A 32 -27.96 -8.52 14.86
C GLN A 32 -28.00 -9.83 14.07
N VAL A 33 -27.06 -9.97 13.13
CA VAL A 33 -26.90 -11.21 12.37
C VAL A 33 -25.81 -12.05 13.02
N LEU A 34 -26.13 -13.31 13.32
CA LEU A 34 -25.17 -14.24 13.91
C LEU A 34 -24.36 -14.94 12.82
N LEU A 35 -23.09 -15.24 13.12
CA LEU A 35 -22.18 -15.91 12.19
C LEU A 35 -22.69 -17.30 11.76
N ASP A 36 -23.36 -18.03 12.65
CA ASP A 36 -23.94 -19.36 12.40
C ASP A 36 -25.23 -19.33 11.56
N GLU A 37 -25.82 -18.16 11.35
CA GLU A 37 -26.98 -17.93 10.47
C GLU A 37 -26.54 -17.45 9.05
N LEU A 38 -25.25 -17.31 8.78
CA LEU A 38 -24.73 -16.79 7.51
C LEU A 38 -24.89 -17.80 6.38
N ASP A 39 -25.69 -17.46 5.36
CA ASP A 39 -25.72 -18.14 4.06
C ASP A 39 -25.10 -17.24 2.97
N LEU A 40 -23.89 -17.58 2.52
CA LEU A 40 -23.16 -16.79 1.50
C LEU A 40 -23.93 -16.71 0.17
N PHE A 41 -24.80 -17.68 -0.14
CA PHE A 41 -25.55 -17.70 -1.39
C PHE A 41 -26.69 -16.65 -1.44
N GLU A 42 -27.04 -16.05 -0.30
CA GLU A 42 -28.02 -14.97 -0.24
C GLU A 42 -27.46 -13.63 -0.75
N TYR A 43 -26.12 -13.48 -0.82
CA TYR A 43 -25.46 -12.19 -1.09
C TYR A 43 -25.02 -11.98 -2.54
N ALA A 44 -25.05 -13.02 -3.39
CA ALA A 44 -24.77 -12.90 -4.82
C ALA A 44 -25.39 -14.00 -5.68
N ASN A 45 -25.50 -13.75 -6.98
CA ASN A 45 -25.94 -14.74 -7.95
C ASN A 45 -24.76 -15.58 -8.46
N PHE A 46 -24.53 -16.71 -7.82
CA PHE A 46 -23.43 -17.63 -8.13
C PHE A 46 -23.78 -18.60 -9.26
N PRO A 47 -22.76 -19.09 -10.02
CA PRO A 47 -22.94 -20.16 -10.99
C PRO A 47 -23.40 -21.47 -10.30
N GLU A 48 -24.19 -22.27 -11.00
CA GLU A 48 -24.54 -23.63 -10.56
C GLU A 48 -23.24 -24.46 -10.44
N GLY A 49 -23.05 -25.16 -9.32
CA GLY A 49 -21.83 -25.90 -9.01
C GLY A 49 -20.80 -25.11 -8.20
N THR A 50 -21.13 -23.86 -7.80
CA THR A 50 -20.33 -23.10 -6.83
C THR A 50 -20.46 -23.70 -5.43
N SER A 51 -19.35 -23.74 -4.71
CA SER A 51 -19.26 -23.97 -3.27
C SER A 51 -18.19 -23.07 -2.66
N PHE A 52 -18.16 -22.98 -1.33
CA PHE A 52 -17.17 -22.21 -0.61
C PHE A 52 -16.45 -23.08 0.39
N GLU A 53 -15.13 -22.94 0.45
CA GLU A 53 -14.27 -23.57 1.44
C GLU A 53 -13.59 -22.50 2.28
N ILE A 54 -13.49 -22.72 3.59
CA ILE A 54 -12.75 -21.81 4.47
C ILE A 54 -11.27 -21.91 4.08
N PHE A 55 -10.72 -20.79 3.61
CA PHE A 55 -9.32 -20.67 3.21
C PHE A 55 -8.45 -20.22 4.40
N GLN A 56 -8.99 -19.28 5.19
CA GLN A 56 -8.33 -18.75 6.37
C GLN A 56 -9.39 -18.47 7.45
N ASP A 57 -9.05 -18.71 8.71
CA ASP A 57 -9.89 -18.44 9.87
C ASP A 57 -8.97 -18.05 11.02
N GLU A 58 -8.91 -16.76 11.33
CA GLU A 58 -8.02 -16.22 12.35
C GLU A 58 -8.73 -15.17 13.20
N VAL A 59 -8.25 -15.01 14.42
CA VAL A 59 -8.69 -13.94 15.31
C VAL A 59 -7.53 -12.98 15.50
N ASP A 60 -7.74 -11.71 15.20
CA ASP A 60 -6.74 -10.68 15.36
C ASP A 60 -6.56 -10.25 16.82
N ASP A 61 -5.57 -9.40 17.08
CA ASP A 61 -5.25 -8.87 18.42
C ASP A 61 -6.40 -8.04 19.02
N LEU A 62 -7.39 -7.62 18.21
CA LEU A 62 -8.58 -6.90 18.65
C LEU A 62 -9.73 -7.86 19.00
N GLY A 63 -9.53 -9.18 18.81
CA GLY A 63 -10.54 -10.21 19.01
C GLY A 63 -11.60 -10.25 17.90
N ILE A 64 -11.29 -9.72 16.72
CA ILE A 64 -12.13 -9.83 15.52
C ILE A 64 -11.71 -11.08 14.76
N ARG A 65 -12.68 -11.94 14.46
CA ARG A 65 -12.48 -13.14 13.63
C ARG A 65 -12.63 -12.76 12.17
N HIS A 66 -11.61 -13.07 11.39
CA HIS A 66 -11.57 -12.90 9.94
C HIS A 66 -11.60 -14.27 9.30
N GLN A 67 -12.65 -14.53 8.53
CA GLN A 67 -12.80 -15.77 7.79
C GLN A 67 -12.79 -15.48 6.29
N SER A 68 -11.91 -16.14 5.57
CA SER A 68 -11.83 -16.04 4.11
C SER A 68 -12.43 -17.31 3.52
N TYR A 69 -13.42 -17.15 2.66
CA TYR A 69 -14.09 -18.24 1.97
C TYR A 69 -13.64 -18.27 0.52
N GLN A 70 -12.87 -19.26 0.16
CA GLN A 70 -12.43 -19.52 -1.21
C GLN A 70 -13.61 -20.01 -2.04
N GLN A 71 -13.90 -19.33 -3.15
CA GLN A 71 -14.86 -19.81 -4.12
C GLN A 71 -14.32 -21.04 -4.85
N MET A 72 -15.10 -22.10 -4.86
CA MET A 72 -14.87 -23.32 -5.64
C MET A 72 -15.91 -23.40 -6.75
N TYR A 73 -15.55 -23.96 -7.89
CA TYR A 73 -16.45 -24.23 -8.99
C TYR A 73 -16.29 -25.67 -9.45
N HIS A 74 -17.35 -26.47 -9.34
CA HIS A 74 -17.31 -27.94 -9.53
C HIS A 74 -16.17 -28.62 -8.74
N GLY A 75 -15.90 -28.16 -7.51
CA GLY A 75 -14.86 -28.70 -6.63
C GLY A 75 -13.42 -28.29 -7.00
N ILE A 76 -13.25 -27.38 -7.96
CA ILE A 76 -11.94 -26.82 -8.32
C ILE A 76 -11.85 -25.39 -7.77
N LYS A 77 -10.73 -25.05 -7.15
CA LYS A 77 -10.44 -23.71 -6.61
C LYS A 77 -10.51 -22.67 -7.73
N VAL A 78 -11.26 -21.59 -7.53
CA VAL A 78 -11.26 -20.42 -8.43
C VAL A 78 -10.28 -19.39 -7.87
N GLN A 79 -9.16 -19.21 -8.54
CA GLN A 79 -8.09 -18.33 -8.11
C GLN A 79 -8.61 -16.89 -7.96
N SER A 80 -8.18 -16.20 -6.88
CA SER A 80 -8.50 -14.79 -6.60
C SER A 80 -9.99 -14.46 -6.40
N LYS A 81 -10.87 -15.46 -6.24
CA LYS A 81 -12.29 -15.27 -5.96
C LYS A 81 -12.61 -15.75 -4.55
N MET A 82 -12.86 -14.78 -3.66
CA MET A 82 -13.00 -15.00 -2.23
C MET A 82 -14.10 -14.10 -1.64
N ILE A 83 -14.69 -14.56 -0.54
CA ILE A 83 -15.54 -13.74 0.33
C ILE A 83 -14.87 -13.65 1.70
N LEU A 84 -14.79 -12.45 2.23
CA LEU A 84 -14.24 -12.16 3.54
C LEU A 84 -15.41 -11.90 4.50
N VAL A 85 -15.40 -12.57 5.63
CA VAL A 85 -16.43 -12.44 6.69
C VAL A 85 -15.73 -12.01 7.97
N HIS A 86 -16.21 -10.92 8.54
CA HIS A 86 -15.66 -10.36 9.78
C HIS A 86 -16.70 -10.46 10.88
N SER A 87 -16.32 -11.06 12.03
CA SER A 87 -17.23 -11.23 13.16
C SER A 87 -16.52 -10.99 14.50
N LYS A 88 -17.28 -10.63 15.53
CA LYS A 88 -16.78 -10.49 16.90
C LYS A 88 -17.79 -11.07 17.88
N ASN A 89 -17.35 -11.96 18.76
CA ASN A 89 -18.20 -12.66 19.70
C ASN A 89 -19.41 -13.38 19.05
N GLY A 90 -19.21 -13.92 17.83
CA GLY A 90 -20.25 -14.62 17.08
C GLY A 90 -21.22 -13.72 16.33
N GLN A 91 -21.11 -12.39 16.42
CA GLN A 91 -21.91 -11.43 15.68
C GLN A 91 -21.18 -10.94 14.42
N LEU A 92 -21.86 -10.90 13.29
CA LEU A 92 -21.30 -10.37 12.05
C LEU A 92 -21.09 -8.87 12.14
N LEU A 93 -19.92 -8.42 11.65
CA LEU A 93 -19.56 -7.00 11.52
C LEU A 93 -19.71 -6.55 10.06
N SER A 94 -19.09 -7.28 9.15
CA SER A 94 -19.12 -6.99 7.71
C SER A 94 -18.86 -8.26 6.90
N LEU A 95 -19.28 -8.20 5.64
CA LEU A 95 -18.97 -9.17 4.60
C LEU A 95 -18.57 -8.41 3.35
N ASN A 96 -17.44 -8.78 2.76
CA ASN A 96 -16.98 -8.20 1.50
C ASN A 96 -16.20 -9.24 0.68
N GLY A 97 -16.04 -9.00 -0.62
CA GLY A 97 -15.32 -9.93 -1.46
C GLY A 97 -15.47 -9.66 -2.94
N ASN A 98 -14.81 -10.50 -3.73
CA ASN A 98 -14.95 -10.54 -5.17
C ASN A 98 -15.22 -11.99 -5.61
N VAL A 99 -16.23 -12.18 -6.45
CA VAL A 99 -16.73 -13.51 -6.77
C VAL A 99 -16.92 -13.70 -8.28
N MET A 100 -16.77 -14.93 -8.75
CA MET A 100 -17.16 -15.31 -10.11
C MET A 100 -18.67 -15.35 -10.21
N LYS A 101 -19.26 -14.50 -11.05
CA LYS A 101 -20.72 -14.46 -11.30
C LYS A 101 -21.14 -15.49 -12.35
N GLN A 102 -22.43 -15.79 -12.36
CA GLN A 102 -23.03 -16.82 -13.22
C GLN A 102 -22.75 -16.61 -14.71
N ASN A 103 -22.65 -15.38 -15.20
CA ASN A 103 -22.42 -15.07 -16.61
C ASN A 103 -20.95 -15.23 -17.07
N LEU A 104 -20.01 -15.34 -16.13
CA LEU A 104 -18.56 -15.43 -16.39
C LEU A 104 -18.02 -16.85 -16.22
N ALA A 105 -18.79 -17.75 -15.63
CA ALA A 105 -18.34 -19.12 -15.40
C ALA A 105 -18.08 -19.90 -16.71
N PRO A 106 -17.00 -20.68 -16.79
CA PRO A 106 -16.74 -21.53 -17.92
C PRO A 106 -17.87 -22.57 -18.08
N LYS A 107 -18.46 -22.66 -19.27
CA LYS A 107 -19.56 -23.61 -19.54
C LYS A 107 -19.14 -25.06 -19.47
N VAL A 108 -17.86 -25.35 -19.67
CA VAL A 108 -17.26 -26.69 -19.63
C VAL A 108 -15.84 -26.58 -19.11
N ILE A 109 -15.50 -27.37 -18.10
CA ILE A 109 -14.11 -27.51 -17.65
C ILE A 109 -13.42 -28.50 -18.57
N LYS A 110 -12.48 -28.01 -19.35
CA LYS A 110 -11.68 -28.84 -20.25
C LYS A 110 -10.42 -29.31 -19.59
N GLN A 111 -10.18 -30.60 -19.64
CA GLN A 111 -9.06 -31.24 -18.98
C GLN A 111 -8.59 -32.40 -19.86
N ASN A 112 -7.64 -32.13 -20.78
CA ASN A 112 -7.10 -33.12 -21.71
C ASN A 112 -5.92 -33.87 -21.08
N LEU A 113 -5.22 -33.29 -20.12
CA LEU A 113 -4.14 -33.92 -19.39
C LEU A 113 -4.63 -34.44 -18.04
N ASN A 114 -3.94 -35.48 -17.56
CA ASN A 114 -4.02 -35.86 -16.14
C ASN A 114 -2.73 -35.44 -15.40
N LYS A 115 -2.72 -35.59 -14.08
CA LYS A 115 -1.58 -35.23 -13.21
C LYS A 115 -0.26 -35.87 -13.65
N LEU A 116 -0.29 -37.16 -14.03
CA LEU A 116 0.89 -37.89 -14.49
C LEU A 116 1.44 -37.35 -15.82
N GLN A 117 0.54 -36.95 -16.74
CA GLN A 117 0.94 -36.32 -18.00
C GLN A 117 1.53 -34.93 -17.77
N ALA A 118 0.94 -34.13 -16.90
CA ALA A 118 1.47 -32.83 -16.50
C ALA A 118 2.86 -32.97 -15.85
N ARG A 119 3.02 -33.90 -14.89
CA ARG A 119 4.31 -34.24 -14.27
C ARG A 119 5.41 -34.56 -15.28
N LYS A 120 5.09 -35.39 -16.30
CA LYS A 120 6.04 -35.75 -17.34
C LYS A 120 6.48 -34.59 -18.23
N LYS A 121 5.68 -33.55 -18.36
CA LYS A 121 6.05 -32.37 -19.14
C LYS A 121 7.27 -31.62 -18.57
N VAL A 122 7.51 -31.74 -17.28
CA VAL A 122 8.57 -31.03 -16.55
C VAL A 122 9.56 -31.98 -15.90
N ASN A 123 9.55 -33.28 -16.31
CA ASN A 123 10.44 -34.32 -15.79
C ASN A 123 10.53 -34.35 -14.26
N SER A 124 9.43 -34.07 -13.56
CA SER A 124 9.39 -34.05 -12.11
C SER A 124 9.18 -35.45 -11.51
N GLU A 125 9.84 -35.74 -10.40
CA GLU A 125 9.66 -36.94 -9.58
C GLU A 125 8.68 -36.78 -8.43
N THR A 126 7.95 -35.63 -8.35
CA THR A 126 6.99 -35.35 -7.30
C THR A 126 5.85 -36.36 -7.23
N ASP A 127 5.30 -36.61 -6.05
CA ASP A 127 4.13 -37.46 -5.87
C ASP A 127 2.88 -36.84 -6.52
N GLU A 128 2.01 -37.67 -7.11
CA GLU A 128 0.76 -37.20 -7.72
C GLU A 128 -0.18 -36.46 -6.71
N LYS A 129 -0.09 -36.79 -5.42
CA LYS A 129 -0.87 -36.15 -4.36
C LYS A 129 -0.54 -34.66 -4.20
N ASP A 130 0.70 -34.26 -4.49
CA ASP A 130 1.21 -32.90 -4.37
C ASP A 130 0.92 -32.06 -5.62
N ILE A 131 0.39 -32.69 -6.67
CA ILE A 131 -0.05 -32.00 -7.88
C ILE A 131 -1.51 -31.55 -7.69
N THR A 132 -1.76 -30.25 -7.83
CA THR A 132 -3.10 -29.66 -7.65
C THR A 132 -3.66 -29.07 -8.94
N LEU A 133 -4.98 -29.06 -9.06
CA LEU A 133 -5.70 -28.45 -10.18
C LEU A 133 -6.41 -27.18 -9.68
N THR A 134 -6.33 -26.08 -10.42
CA THR A 134 -6.98 -24.80 -10.07
C THR A 134 -7.58 -24.13 -11.31
N ILE A 135 -8.57 -23.25 -11.12
CA ILE A 135 -9.09 -22.36 -12.15
C ILE A 135 -8.47 -20.98 -11.97
N LEU A 136 -7.81 -20.49 -13.01
CA LEU A 136 -7.15 -19.20 -13.04
C LEU A 136 -7.90 -18.25 -14.00
N CYS A 137 -8.21 -17.03 -13.57
CA CYS A 137 -8.79 -16.00 -14.40
C CYS A 137 -7.67 -15.11 -14.95
N ILE A 138 -7.55 -15.04 -16.26
CA ILE A 138 -6.63 -14.13 -16.97
C ILE A 138 -7.49 -13.30 -17.93
N ASN A 139 -7.49 -11.99 -17.80
CA ASN A 139 -8.24 -11.05 -18.65
C ASN A 139 -9.74 -11.42 -18.78
N GLY A 140 -10.38 -11.76 -17.67
CA GLY A 140 -11.78 -12.15 -17.64
C GLY A 140 -12.09 -13.53 -18.22
N ILE A 141 -11.07 -14.28 -18.68
CA ILE A 141 -11.19 -15.66 -19.19
C ILE A 141 -10.65 -16.63 -18.16
N TYR A 142 -11.38 -17.71 -17.90
CA TYR A 142 -11.02 -18.71 -16.90
C TYR A 142 -10.37 -19.94 -17.54
N TYR A 143 -9.14 -20.27 -17.08
CA TYR A 143 -8.33 -21.42 -17.50
C TYR A 143 -8.21 -22.42 -16.35
N THR A 144 -7.97 -23.66 -16.69
CA THR A 144 -7.73 -24.75 -15.73
C THR A 144 -6.29 -25.20 -15.82
N VAL A 145 -5.50 -25.15 -14.73
CA VAL A 145 -4.06 -25.45 -14.71
C VAL A 145 -3.65 -26.47 -13.64
N TYR A 146 -2.60 -27.26 -13.90
CA TYR A 146 -1.94 -28.12 -12.93
C TYR A 146 -0.73 -27.41 -12.31
N LYS A 147 -0.63 -27.42 -10.98
CA LYS A 147 0.57 -27.04 -10.22
C LYS A 147 1.38 -28.29 -9.91
N VAL A 148 2.63 -28.37 -10.42
CA VAL A 148 3.52 -29.55 -10.35
C VAL A 148 4.85 -29.17 -9.71
N PRO A 149 5.11 -29.53 -8.42
CA PRO A 149 6.43 -29.37 -7.81
C PRO A 149 7.50 -30.21 -8.49
N ASN A 150 8.74 -29.75 -8.56
CA ASN A 150 9.90 -30.52 -9.01
C ASN A 150 10.99 -30.50 -7.93
N PRO A 151 11.13 -31.57 -7.13
CA PRO A 151 12.12 -31.63 -6.05
C PRO A 151 13.57 -31.63 -6.51
N GLU A 152 13.88 -32.04 -7.75
CA GLU A 152 15.26 -32.12 -8.26
C GLU A 152 15.82 -30.76 -8.63
N THR A 153 14.97 -29.90 -9.22
CA THR A 153 15.32 -28.52 -9.57
C THR A 153 14.97 -27.53 -8.47
N LEU A 154 14.26 -27.97 -7.43
CA LEU A 154 13.67 -27.13 -6.38
C LEU A 154 12.71 -26.08 -6.95
N GLU A 155 11.94 -26.46 -7.99
CA GLU A 155 11.01 -25.61 -8.72
C GLU A 155 9.59 -26.16 -8.66
N THR A 156 8.58 -25.31 -8.87
CA THR A 156 7.19 -25.71 -9.04
C THR A 156 6.66 -25.19 -10.37
N PHE A 157 6.12 -26.07 -11.21
CA PHE A 157 5.62 -25.77 -12.55
C PHE A 157 4.09 -25.68 -12.60
N TYR A 158 3.55 -24.75 -13.41
CA TYR A 158 2.12 -24.59 -13.66
C TYR A 158 1.81 -24.88 -15.13
N ILE A 159 0.93 -25.85 -15.40
CA ILE A 159 0.72 -26.43 -16.72
C ILE A 159 -0.76 -26.37 -17.08
N ASP A 160 -1.10 -25.76 -18.21
CA ASP A 160 -2.47 -25.70 -18.71
C ASP A 160 -3.03 -27.10 -18.93
N ALA A 161 -4.18 -27.39 -18.35
CA ALA A 161 -4.77 -28.72 -18.34
C ALA A 161 -5.38 -29.15 -19.70
N GLU A 162 -5.63 -28.19 -20.59
CA GLU A 162 -6.14 -28.46 -21.96
C GLU A 162 -5.00 -28.60 -22.96
N SER A 163 -4.08 -27.63 -23.02
CA SER A 163 -2.99 -27.60 -24.01
C SER A 163 -1.72 -28.33 -23.58
N GLY A 164 -1.45 -28.38 -22.27
CA GLY A 164 -0.22 -28.94 -21.70
C GLY A 164 0.99 -28.00 -21.81
N GLU A 165 0.76 -26.72 -22.05
CA GLU A 165 1.81 -25.67 -22.03
C GLU A 165 2.20 -25.34 -20.59
N ILE A 166 3.51 -25.07 -20.36
CA ILE A 166 3.98 -24.59 -19.07
C ILE A 166 3.65 -23.11 -18.97
N VAL A 167 2.92 -22.76 -17.94
CA VAL A 167 2.47 -21.41 -17.68
C VAL A 167 3.42 -20.68 -16.72
N PHE A 168 4.13 -21.41 -15.80
CA PHE A 168 4.97 -20.79 -14.78
C PHE A 168 5.88 -21.74 -13.96
N VAL A 169 6.98 -21.25 -13.24
CA VAL A 169 7.98 -22.02 -12.42
C VAL A 169 8.60 -21.22 -11.22
N GLU A 170 8.89 -21.79 -10.03
CA GLU A 170 9.34 -21.18 -8.73
C GLU A 170 10.58 -21.88 -8.06
N PRO A 171 11.72 -21.21 -7.65
CA PRO A 171 12.94 -21.80 -7.05
C PRO A 171 13.24 -21.59 -5.55
N ALA A 172 14.27 -22.29 -4.95
CA ALA A 172 14.68 -22.22 -3.53
C ALA A 172 16.20 -22.16 -3.27
N LEU A 173 16.67 -21.43 -2.22
CA LEU A 173 18.09 -21.15 -1.89
C LEU A 173 18.48 -21.42 -0.40
N GLN A 174 19.79 -21.77 -0.09
CA GLN A 174 20.38 -21.93 1.27
C GLN A 174 21.77 -21.27 1.41
N SER A 175 22.18 -20.68 2.59
CA SER A 175 23.27 -19.71 2.65
C SER A 175 24.03 -19.49 3.98
N ALA A 176 25.11 -18.67 3.93
CA ALA A 176 25.77 -18.01 5.07
C ALA A 176 25.75 -16.48 4.89
N ASP A 177 24.94 -15.78 5.71
CA ASP A 177 24.82 -14.32 5.70
C ASP A 177 25.86 -13.65 6.60
N VAL A 178 26.44 -12.55 6.13
CA VAL A 178 27.37 -11.69 6.89
C VAL A 178 26.90 -10.24 6.89
N LYS A 179 27.14 -9.52 7.99
CA LYS A 179 26.94 -8.08 8.02
C LYS A 179 28.18 -7.38 7.48
N THR A 180 27.96 -6.49 6.53
CA THR A 180 29.02 -5.67 5.92
C THR A 180 28.55 -4.22 5.75
N GLN A 181 29.45 -3.37 5.29
CA GLN A 181 29.12 -2.01 4.92
C GLN A 181 29.34 -1.82 3.42
N ALA A 182 28.37 -1.20 2.77
CA ALA A 182 28.50 -0.82 1.38
C ALA A 182 28.11 0.65 1.17
N LEU A 183 28.73 1.30 0.20
CA LEU A 183 28.35 2.63 -0.24
C LEU A 183 27.13 2.51 -1.15
N THR A 184 26.07 3.23 -0.81
CA THR A 184 24.87 3.38 -1.63
C THR A 184 24.94 4.69 -2.40
N ARG A 185 24.23 4.81 -3.51
CA ARG A 185 24.19 6.02 -4.32
C ARG A 185 23.50 7.19 -3.64
N TYR A 186 22.37 6.93 -2.98
CA TYR A 186 21.50 7.97 -2.38
C TYR A 186 21.57 8.05 -0.86
N SER A 187 21.91 6.97 -0.20
CA SER A 187 21.86 6.86 1.26
C SER A 187 23.23 6.87 1.95
N GLY A 188 24.32 7.01 1.22
CA GLY A 188 25.69 6.98 1.74
C GLY A 188 26.13 5.59 2.23
N TRP A 189 27.10 5.53 3.16
CA TRP A 189 27.55 4.26 3.72
C TRP A 189 26.48 3.63 4.61
N GLN A 190 26.09 2.39 4.29
CA GLN A 190 25.06 1.67 5.02
C GLN A 190 25.51 0.27 5.44
N GLU A 191 25.13 -0.14 6.65
CA GLU A 191 25.25 -1.53 7.08
C GLU A 191 24.13 -2.35 6.42
N MET A 192 24.52 -3.48 5.83
CA MET A 192 23.56 -4.42 5.20
C MET A 192 24.03 -5.86 5.40
N THR A 193 23.11 -6.79 5.28
CA THR A 193 23.37 -8.23 5.24
C THR A 193 23.66 -8.64 3.79
N MET A 194 24.76 -9.33 3.56
CA MET A 194 25.14 -9.87 2.27
C MET A 194 25.62 -11.30 2.45
N TYR A 195 25.68 -12.05 1.37
CA TYR A 195 26.23 -13.40 1.36
C TYR A 195 27.70 -13.37 0.99
N GLU A 196 28.59 -14.00 1.79
CA GLU A 196 30.00 -14.13 1.50
C GLU A 196 30.33 -15.51 0.97
N THR A 197 31.06 -15.57 -0.15
CA THR A 197 31.62 -16.78 -0.71
C THR A 197 32.98 -16.49 -1.37
N ASP A 198 34.00 -17.25 -1.04
CA ASP A 198 35.34 -17.14 -1.58
C ASP A 198 35.94 -15.71 -1.55
N GLY A 199 35.61 -14.94 -0.49
CA GLY A 199 36.05 -13.56 -0.30
C GLY A 199 35.32 -12.54 -1.18
N LYS A 200 34.19 -12.93 -1.79
CA LYS A 200 33.28 -12.06 -2.55
C LYS A 200 31.97 -11.91 -1.80
N TYR A 201 31.37 -10.74 -1.95
CA TYR A 201 30.08 -10.41 -1.37
C TYR A 201 29.01 -10.37 -2.46
N LEU A 202 27.90 -11.07 -2.22
CA LEU A 202 26.76 -11.11 -3.11
C LEU A 202 25.58 -10.40 -2.46
N PHE A 203 24.79 -9.68 -3.23
CA PHE A 203 23.57 -9.01 -2.77
C PHE A 203 22.45 -10.03 -2.53
N LEU A 204 22.69 -10.89 -1.56
CA LEU A 204 21.77 -11.92 -1.08
C LEU A 204 21.63 -11.80 0.44
N ASP A 205 20.40 -11.88 0.94
CA ASP A 205 20.05 -11.95 2.35
C ASP A 205 19.09 -13.12 2.56
N SER A 206 19.60 -14.23 3.07
CA SER A 206 18.81 -15.45 3.23
C SER A 206 17.87 -15.38 4.42
N ALA A 207 18.18 -14.58 5.43
CA ALA A 207 17.31 -14.40 6.60
C ALA A 207 16.01 -13.66 6.24
N ARG A 208 16.05 -12.77 5.22
CA ARG A 208 14.90 -12.04 4.69
C ARG A 208 14.40 -12.59 3.36
N ASN A 209 15.08 -13.58 2.77
CA ASN A 209 14.83 -14.10 1.41
C ASN A 209 14.91 -12.98 0.35
N ILE A 210 15.92 -12.12 0.39
CA ILE A 210 16.12 -11.02 -0.56
C ILE A 210 17.27 -11.38 -1.51
N VAL A 211 17.01 -11.22 -2.81
CA VAL A 211 17.98 -11.43 -3.89
C VAL A 211 18.00 -10.20 -4.78
N THR A 212 19.17 -9.61 -5.01
CA THR A 212 19.36 -8.49 -5.94
C THR A 212 20.28 -8.93 -7.07
N LEU A 213 19.80 -8.85 -8.30
CA LEU A 213 20.46 -9.31 -9.53
C LEU A 213 20.78 -8.13 -10.44
N GLY A 214 21.96 -8.12 -11.04
CA GLY A 214 22.33 -7.19 -12.10
C GLY A 214 22.09 -7.79 -13.49
N ALA A 215 21.39 -7.09 -14.34
CA ALA A 215 21.08 -7.56 -15.71
C ALA A 215 21.91 -6.83 -16.78
N LYS A 216 22.75 -5.85 -16.42
CA LYS A 216 23.55 -5.07 -17.36
C LYS A 216 24.65 -5.91 -18.01
N GLY A 217 24.75 -5.88 -19.34
CA GLY A 217 25.84 -6.53 -20.09
C GLY A 217 25.77 -8.05 -20.18
N SER A 218 24.65 -8.68 -19.88
CA SER A 218 24.44 -10.10 -20.09
C SER A 218 24.18 -10.38 -21.59
N PRO A 219 25.09 -11.04 -22.31
CA PRO A 219 24.93 -11.28 -23.74
C PRO A 219 23.73 -12.16 -24.12
N ASN A 220 23.15 -12.86 -23.15
CA ASN A 220 21.97 -13.71 -23.37
C ASN A 220 20.65 -12.97 -23.14
N VAL A 221 20.66 -11.86 -22.41
CA VAL A 221 19.48 -11.02 -22.18
C VAL A 221 19.12 -10.25 -23.45
N ASP A 222 20.12 -9.82 -24.23
CA ASP A 222 19.92 -9.15 -25.51
C ASP A 222 19.18 -10.00 -26.55
N TYR A 223 19.27 -11.33 -26.47
CA TYR A 223 18.61 -12.24 -27.42
C TYR A 223 17.09 -12.24 -27.25
N TYR A 224 16.54 -12.30 -26.05
CA TYR A 224 15.09 -12.35 -25.81
C TYR A 224 14.37 -11.03 -26.09
N PHE A 225 15.13 -9.96 -26.27
CA PHE A 225 14.60 -8.63 -26.63
C PHE A 225 15.18 -8.12 -27.95
N SER A 226 15.91 -8.97 -28.68
CA SER A 226 16.45 -8.67 -30.00
C SER A 226 15.37 -8.68 -31.09
N GLU A 227 15.68 -8.04 -32.19
CA GLU A 227 14.84 -8.05 -33.41
C GLU A 227 14.61 -9.50 -33.88
N ASP A 228 15.60 -10.37 -33.76
CA ASP A 228 15.53 -11.79 -34.11
C ASP A 228 14.51 -12.55 -33.25
N PHE A 229 14.40 -12.21 -31.97
CA PHE A 229 13.39 -12.77 -31.09
C PHE A 229 11.97 -12.34 -31.48
N ILE A 230 11.76 -11.07 -31.75
CA ILE A 230 10.44 -10.55 -32.19
C ILE A 230 10.01 -11.21 -33.49
N LEU A 231 10.95 -11.42 -34.43
CA LEU A 231 10.70 -12.15 -35.67
C LEU A 231 10.41 -13.66 -35.44
N SER A 232 10.77 -14.20 -34.28
CA SER A 232 10.46 -15.58 -33.88
C SER A 232 9.06 -15.74 -33.23
N LEU A 233 8.38 -14.63 -32.89
CA LEU A 233 7.04 -14.67 -32.32
C LEU A 233 6.01 -15.18 -33.35
N PRO A 234 4.93 -15.83 -32.89
CA PRO A 234 3.83 -16.20 -33.79
C PRO A 234 3.23 -14.97 -34.49
N ASP A 235 2.89 -15.08 -35.76
CA ASP A 235 2.29 -14.00 -36.57
C ASP A 235 1.09 -13.37 -35.89
N SER A 236 0.32 -14.14 -35.12
CA SER A 236 -0.85 -13.63 -34.37
C SER A 236 -0.46 -12.67 -33.23
N ILE A 237 0.71 -12.80 -32.67
CA ILE A 237 1.26 -11.92 -31.62
C ILE A 237 1.88 -10.69 -32.29
N ILE A 238 2.65 -10.88 -33.37
CA ILE A 238 3.23 -9.78 -34.15
C ILE A 238 2.13 -8.84 -34.67
N GLN A 239 1.00 -9.39 -35.18
CA GLN A 239 -0.13 -8.57 -35.64
C GLN A 239 -0.81 -7.77 -34.53
N LYS A 240 -0.94 -8.35 -33.33
CA LYS A 240 -1.47 -7.63 -32.16
C LYS A 240 -0.54 -6.50 -31.73
N LEU A 241 0.78 -6.74 -31.78
CA LEU A 241 1.82 -5.74 -31.53
C LEU A 241 1.74 -4.56 -32.48
N MET A 242 1.65 -4.87 -33.80
CA MET A 242 1.55 -3.84 -34.83
C MET A 242 0.25 -3.01 -34.71
N ASN A 243 -0.77 -3.57 -34.06
CA ASN A 243 -2.03 -2.89 -33.78
C ASN A 243 -2.05 -2.13 -32.42
N GLY A 244 -0.91 -2.06 -31.74
CA GLY A 244 -0.78 -1.34 -30.45
C GLY A 244 -1.30 -2.13 -29.24
N ASP A 245 -1.55 -3.44 -29.37
CA ASP A 245 -1.95 -4.31 -28.25
C ASP A 245 -0.71 -4.78 -27.46
N SER A 246 -0.23 -3.90 -26.58
CA SER A 246 0.92 -4.17 -25.68
C SER A 246 0.63 -5.29 -24.69
N GLU A 247 -0.63 -5.50 -24.31
CA GLU A 247 -1.10 -6.58 -23.42
C GLU A 247 -0.90 -7.97 -24.04
N ALA A 248 -0.95 -8.09 -25.35
CA ALA A 248 -0.69 -9.34 -26.05
C ALA A 248 0.77 -9.82 -25.91
N ILE A 249 1.73 -8.91 -25.79
CA ILE A 249 3.12 -9.24 -25.46
C ILE A 249 3.25 -9.62 -23.99
N GLY A 250 2.71 -8.81 -23.10
CA GLY A 250 2.72 -9.08 -21.68
C GLY A 250 2.29 -10.54 -21.42
N ASN A 251 1.15 -10.94 -21.97
CA ASN A 251 0.61 -12.28 -21.81
C ASN A 251 1.40 -13.40 -22.51
N TYR A 252 2.16 -13.11 -23.56
CA TYR A 252 3.01 -14.10 -24.25
C TYR A 252 4.41 -14.22 -23.63
N ILE A 253 4.98 -13.10 -23.19
CA ILE A 253 6.33 -13.06 -22.58
C ILE A 253 6.31 -13.54 -21.13
N THR A 254 5.19 -13.42 -20.42
CA THR A 254 5.14 -13.47 -18.98
C THR A 254 5.30 -14.83 -18.33
N SER A 255 5.33 -15.96 -19.02
CA SER A 255 5.49 -17.20 -18.26
C SER A 255 6.79 -17.99 -18.49
N PRO A 256 7.13 -18.51 -19.67
CA PRO A 256 8.36 -19.30 -19.81
C PRO A 256 9.61 -18.44 -19.98
N MET A 257 9.50 -17.26 -20.60
CA MET A 257 10.64 -16.46 -21.02
C MET A 257 11.22 -15.61 -19.92
N MET A 258 10.36 -15.08 -19.07
CA MET A 258 10.79 -14.35 -17.89
C MET A 258 11.52 -15.25 -16.91
N TRP A 259 11.13 -16.51 -16.87
CA TRP A 259 11.76 -17.54 -16.08
C TRP A 259 13.14 -17.95 -16.62
N ASP A 260 13.25 -18.09 -17.92
CA ASP A 260 14.53 -18.24 -18.59
C ASP A 260 15.44 -17.04 -18.30
N TYR A 261 14.88 -15.82 -18.29
CA TYR A 261 15.58 -14.61 -17.92
C TYR A 261 16.04 -14.62 -16.45
N ILE A 262 15.15 -14.93 -15.50
CA ILE A 262 15.50 -15.04 -14.07
C ILE A 262 16.49 -16.18 -13.85
N ASN A 263 16.32 -17.32 -14.52
CA ASN A 263 17.26 -18.43 -14.45
C ASN A 263 18.62 -18.09 -15.08
N GLN A 264 18.66 -17.29 -16.13
CA GLN A 264 19.91 -16.79 -16.70
C GLN A 264 20.56 -15.76 -15.79
N CYS A 265 19.79 -14.86 -15.17
CA CYS A 265 20.27 -14.00 -14.11
C CYS A 265 20.80 -14.82 -12.91
N ASN A 266 20.12 -15.90 -12.53
CA ASN A 266 20.60 -16.86 -11.52
C ASN A 266 21.85 -17.64 -11.97
N ILE A 267 21.94 -18.03 -13.23
CA ILE A 267 23.12 -18.67 -13.81
C ILE A 267 24.31 -17.71 -13.83
N LEU A 268 24.08 -16.43 -14.16
CA LEU A 268 25.09 -15.38 -14.06
C LEU A 268 25.52 -15.16 -12.59
N TYR A 269 24.58 -15.19 -11.66
CA TYR A 269 24.82 -15.17 -10.23
C TYR A 269 25.69 -16.34 -9.75
N ASN A 270 25.44 -17.55 -10.21
CA ASN A 270 26.19 -18.75 -9.85
C ASN A 270 27.53 -18.90 -10.60
N ASN A 271 27.70 -18.31 -11.78
CA ASN A 271 28.83 -18.54 -12.68
C ASN A 271 29.66 -17.31 -13.05
N SER A 272 29.20 -16.11 -12.69
CA SER A 272 29.94 -14.86 -12.94
C SER A 272 29.98 -14.01 -11.68
N PRO A 273 31.10 -13.33 -11.41
CA PRO A 273 31.09 -12.26 -10.43
C PRO A 273 30.06 -11.20 -10.88
N VAL A 274 29.41 -10.55 -9.92
CA VAL A 274 28.58 -9.36 -10.14
C VAL A 274 29.22 -8.53 -11.25
N ILE A 275 28.47 -8.16 -12.29
CA ILE A 275 29.02 -7.36 -13.39
C ILE A 275 29.21 -5.94 -12.86
N TYR A 276 30.43 -5.60 -12.61
CA TYR A 276 30.84 -4.34 -12.04
C TYR A 276 31.03 -3.32 -13.16
N ILE A 277 30.56 -2.11 -12.97
CA ILE A 277 30.94 -1.00 -13.81
C ILE A 277 32.23 -0.43 -13.24
N PRO A 278 33.36 -0.51 -13.96
CA PRO A 278 34.57 0.11 -13.48
C PRO A 278 34.36 1.57 -13.21
N THR A 279 34.59 2.01 -11.99
CA THR A 279 34.28 3.37 -11.54
C THR A 279 35.50 3.98 -10.89
N ILE A 280 35.88 5.17 -11.31
CA ILE A 280 36.87 5.97 -10.57
C ILE A 280 36.19 6.44 -9.28
N THR A 281 36.71 5.99 -8.15
CA THR A 281 36.20 6.40 -6.83
C THR A 281 37.08 7.49 -6.20
N ASN A 282 38.35 7.57 -6.61
CA ASN A 282 39.25 8.60 -6.12
C ASN A 282 40.41 8.86 -7.09
N ILE A 283 40.81 10.10 -7.23
CA ILE A 283 42.09 10.51 -7.84
C ILE A 283 42.84 11.29 -6.78
N THR A 284 44.02 10.81 -6.42
CA THR A 284 44.91 11.51 -5.51
C THR A 284 46.11 12.06 -6.30
N ILE A 285 46.32 13.34 -6.27
CA ILE A 285 47.54 13.98 -6.79
C ILE A 285 48.52 14.12 -5.63
N THR A 286 49.59 13.35 -5.68
CA THR A 286 50.60 13.29 -4.60
C THR A 286 51.66 14.35 -4.71
N SER A 287 51.97 14.79 -5.91
CA SER A 287 52.92 15.87 -6.17
C SER A 287 52.66 16.55 -7.51
N ALA A 288 53.02 17.80 -7.62
CA ALA A 288 53.10 18.53 -8.86
C ALA A 288 54.37 19.40 -8.90
N ASN A 289 54.91 19.62 -10.10
CA ASN A 289 56.16 20.37 -10.28
C ASN A 289 55.85 21.88 -10.40
N SER A 290 56.48 22.70 -9.59
CA SER A 290 56.32 24.16 -9.54
C SER A 290 56.57 24.89 -10.85
N SER A 291 57.22 24.26 -11.84
CA SER A 291 57.37 24.84 -13.16
C SER A 291 56.13 24.87 -14.02
N TRP A 292 55.07 24.20 -13.57
CA TRP A 292 53.82 24.09 -14.31
C TRP A 292 52.77 25.14 -13.90
N TRP A 293 52.68 25.49 -12.61
CA TRP A 293 51.65 26.43 -12.09
C TRP A 293 52.20 27.80 -11.63
N TYR A 294 53.46 28.12 -11.91
CA TYR A 294 54.06 29.34 -11.41
C TYR A 294 53.54 30.56 -12.15
N ASP A 295 52.73 31.34 -11.45
CA ASP A 295 52.34 32.67 -11.86
C ASP A 295 52.91 33.74 -10.92
N ILE A 296 52.90 35.01 -11.33
CA ILE A 296 53.56 36.11 -10.59
C ILE A 296 52.78 36.50 -9.34
N TRP A 297 51.49 36.07 -9.23
CA TRP A 297 50.55 36.51 -8.24
C TRP A 297 50.11 35.40 -7.28
N ASP A 298 50.26 34.15 -7.66
CA ASP A 298 49.89 32.99 -6.89
C ASP A 298 51.09 32.03 -6.69
N THR A 299 51.23 31.51 -5.45
CA THR A 299 52.31 30.61 -5.10
C THR A 299 51.89 29.16 -4.96
N LYS A 300 50.60 28.89 -5.17
CA LYS A 300 49.99 27.54 -5.08
C LYS A 300 48.97 27.38 -6.21
N PRO A 301 48.83 26.17 -6.75
CA PRO A 301 47.88 25.91 -7.82
C PRO A 301 46.43 25.77 -7.35
N ASP A 302 45.51 26.16 -8.22
CA ASP A 302 44.08 25.95 -8.09
C ASP A 302 43.67 24.75 -8.97
N ILE A 303 43.66 23.56 -8.41
CA ILE A 303 43.57 22.29 -9.15
C ILE A 303 42.14 21.80 -9.35
N PHE A 304 41.78 21.47 -10.59
CA PHE A 304 40.61 20.74 -10.93
C PHE A 304 40.88 19.63 -11.97
N ILE A 305 39.91 18.71 -12.12
CA ILE A 305 40.02 17.54 -12.99
C ILE A 305 38.84 17.50 -13.95
N GLU A 306 39.13 17.21 -15.23
CA GLU A 306 38.14 16.87 -16.23
C GLU A 306 38.32 15.43 -16.69
N ILE A 307 37.21 14.70 -16.89
CA ILE A 307 37.25 13.33 -17.45
C ILE A 307 36.50 13.33 -18.77
N TYR A 308 37.14 12.77 -19.78
CA TYR A 308 36.59 12.62 -21.13
C TYR A 308 36.44 11.15 -21.49
N ASN A 309 35.36 10.80 -22.18
CA ASN A 309 35.16 9.46 -22.71
C ASN A 309 36.08 9.21 -23.94
N SER A 310 36.07 7.98 -24.47
CA SER A 310 36.85 7.57 -25.63
C SER A 310 36.49 8.35 -26.92
N ASN A 311 35.36 9.01 -26.97
CA ASN A 311 34.91 9.87 -28.07
C ASN A 311 35.26 11.35 -27.85
N ASN A 312 36.09 11.65 -26.84
CA ASN A 312 36.50 12.99 -26.44
C ASN A 312 35.33 13.90 -26.02
N GLN A 313 34.28 13.32 -25.42
CA GLN A 313 33.21 14.07 -24.82
C GLN A 313 33.48 14.21 -23.33
N LEU A 314 33.25 15.39 -22.77
CA LEU A 314 33.38 15.66 -21.34
C LEU A 314 32.30 14.90 -20.57
N VAL A 315 32.69 14.08 -19.57
CA VAL A 315 31.77 13.29 -18.75
C VAL A 315 31.78 13.70 -17.28
N TYR A 316 32.82 14.39 -16.83
CA TYR A 316 32.91 14.82 -15.44
C TYR A 316 33.88 16.04 -15.31
N VAL A 317 33.51 16.96 -14.40
CA VAL A 317 34.36 18.06 -13.93
C VAL A 317 34.34 18.08 -12.40
N SER A 318 35.52 18.09 -11.78
CA SER A 318 35.58 18.18 -10.31
C SER A 318 35.37 19.61 -9.81
N PRO A 319 35.04 19.81 -8.52
CA PRO A 319 35.27 21.08 -7.85
C PRO A 319 36.76 21.47 -7.91
N THR A 320 37.07 22.78 -7.90
CA THR A 320 38.43 23.30 -7.84
C THR A 320 38.96 23.28 -6.39
N PHE A 321 40.17 22.77 -6.22
CA PHE A 321 40.95 22.88 -4.97
C PHE A 321 41.81 24.12 -5.03
N ASN A 322 41.33 25.19 -4.44
CA ASN A 322 42.06 26.47 -4.37
C ASN A 322 43.28 26.37 -3.45
N ASP A 323 44.40 27.03 -3.82
CA ASP A 323 45.66 27.04 -3.04
C ASP A 323 46.16 25.64 -2.68
N ALA A 324 46.10 24.68 -3.59
CA ALA A 324 46.33 23.26 -3.33
C ALA A 324 47.65 22.97 -2.64
N THR A 325 47.61 22.13 -1.60
CA THR A 325 48.78 21.59 -0.92
C THR A 325 48.76 20.06 -1.01
N PHE A 326 49.73 19.49 -1.70
CA PHE A 326 49.79 18.05 -1.98
C PHE A 326 50.14 17.21 -0.75
N PRO A 327 49.56 16.00 -0.59
CA PRO A 327 48.63 15.37 -1.51
C PRO A 327 47.23 15.95 -1.43
N ILE A 328 46.51 16.01 -2.57
CA ILE A 328 45.08 16.31 -2.64
C ILE A 328 44.31 15.13 -3.22
N SER A 329 43.09 14.93 -2.77
CA SER A 329 42.24 13.84 -3.23
C SER A 329 40.90 14.34 -3.74
N PHE A 330 40.46 13.81 -4.88
CA PHE A 330 39.20 14.04 -5.51
C PHE A 330 38.32 12.77 -5.37
N PRO A 331 37.53 12.67 -4.32
CA PRO A 331 36.55 11.59 -4.23
C PRO A 331 35.45 11.81 -5.28
N MET A 332 35.12 10.77 -6.03
CA MET A 332 34.14 10.83 -7.12
C MET A 332 33.48 9.46 -7.36
N SER A 333 32.49 9.41 -8.21
CA SER A 333 31.93 8.17 -8.75
C SER A 333 31.70 8.39 -10.24
N VAL A 334 32.68 8.01 -11.04
CA VAL A 334 32.65 8.20 -12.50
C VAL A 334 32.89 6.89 -13.20
N ALA A 335 31.84 6.34 -13.83
CA ALA A 335 31.94 5.13 -14.64
C ALA A 335 32.92 5.35 -15.80
N VAL A 336 33.82 4.41 -16.02
CA VAL A 336 34.88 4.55 -17.04
C VAL A 336 35.01 3.26 -17.87
N ALA A 337 35.57 3.46 -19.06
CA ALA A 337 35.94 2.36 -19.97
C ALA A 337 37.36 2.62 -20.52
N ASP A 338 37.91 1.61 -21.18
CA ASP A 338 39.20 1.77 -21.88
C ASP A 338 39.17 2.96 -22.82
N GLY A 339 40.25 3.74 -22.78
CA GLY A 339 40.37 4.91 -23.64
C GLY A 339 39.84 6.21 -23.06
N TYR A 340 39.24 6.20 -21.89
CA TYR A 340 38.94 7.44 -21.18
C TYR A 340 40.18 8.19 -20.79
N VAL A 341 40.09 9.54 -20.75
CA VAL A 341 41.21 10.41 -20.43
C VAL A 341 40.83 11.32 -19.26
N ILE A 342 41.65 11.30 -18.22
CA ILE A 342 41.57 12.24 -17.12
C ILE A 342 42.55 13.37 -17.44
N GLN A 343 42.11 14.62 -17.38
CA GLN A 343 42.92 15.81 -17.59
C GLN A 343 42.99 16.63 -16.30
N ILE A 344 44.17 17.09 -15.94
CA ILE A 344 44.42 17.86 -14.72
C ILE A 344 44.76 19.29 -15.15
N TYR A 345 44.12 20.26 -14.52
CA TYR A 345 44.27 21.66 -14.80
C TYR A 345 44.56 22.45 -13.54
N ASP A 346 45.25 23.57 -13.73
CA ASP A 346 45.40 24.66 -12.78
C ASP A 346 44.53 25.81 -13.30
N GLU A 347 43.61 26.30 -12.46
CA GLU A 347 42.66 27.38 -12.82
C GLU A 347 43.25 28.73 -12.42
N ASP A 348 43.69 29.51 -13.40
CA ASP A 348 44.22 30.86 -13.23
C ASP A 348 43.21 31.94 -13.59
N ALA A 349 43.34 33.14 -13.06
CA ALA A 349 42.45 34.28 -13.35
C ALA A 349 42.40 34.67 -14.86
N THR A 350 43.32 34.19 -15.67
CA THR A 350 43.43 34.45 -17.14
C THR A 350 43.14 33.22 -18.01
N GLY A 351 42.80 32.07 -17.42
CA GLY A 351 42.54 30.78 -18.08
C GLY A 351 43.15 29.64 -17.32
N SER A 352 42.96 28.42 -17.79
CA SER A 352 43.48 27.19 -17.13
C SER A 352 44.74 26.70 -17.84
N SER A 353 45.76 26.31 -17.07
CA SER A 353 46.93 25.65 -17.56
C SER A 353 46.87 24.14 -17.43
N TYR A 354 47.26 23.40 -18.48
CA TYR A 354 47.19 21.95 -18.57
C TYR A 354 48.36 21.27 -17.84
N GLY A 355 48.07 20.50 -16.80
CA GLY A 355 49.03 19.79 -15.94
C GLY A 355 49.34 18.35 -16.31
N GLY A 356 48.68 17.85 -17.33
CA GLY A 356 48.88 16.49 -17.79
C GLY A 356 47.60 15.67 -17.84
N GLY A 357 47.66 14.52 -18.52
CA GLY A 357 46.56 13.62 -18.66
C GLY A 357 46.94 12.19 -18.32
N ILE A 358 45.93 11.43 -17.82
CA ILE A 358 46.02 10.01 -17.55
C ILE A 358 45.06 9.34 -18.52
N LYS A 359 45.58 8.48 -19.40
CA LYS A 359 44.73 7.64 -20.24
C LYS A 359 44.40 6.34 -19.48
N ILE A 360 43.13 6.02 -19.32
CA ILE A 360 42.67 4.76 -18.76
C ILE A 360 43.03 3.64 -19.74
N SER A 361 43.88 2.72 -19.32
CA SER A 361 44.38 1.58 -20.11
C SER A 361 43.98 0.24 -19.47
N THR A 362 43.30 0.29 -18.32
CA THR A 362 42.75 -0.85 -17.63
C THR A 362 41.53 -0.40 -16.82
N THR A 363 40.56 -1.25 -16.73
CA THR A 363 39.33 -1.06 -15.94
C THR A 363 39.26 -2.04 -14.78
N GLU A 364 40.31 -2.82 -14.54
CA GLU A 364 40.35 -3.73 -13.38
C GLU A 364 40.34 -2.94 -12.06
N PRO A 365 39.63 -3.40 -11.04
CA PRO A 365 39.61 -2.76 -9.72
C PRO A 365 40.98 -2.80 -9.05
N ASP A 366 41.60 -1.66 -8.84
CA ASP A 366 42.86 -1.49 -8.07
C ASP A 366 43.16 -0.01 -7.87
N THR A 367 44.21 0.27 -7.14
CA THR A 367 44.79 1.60 -7.05
C THR A 367 46.06 1.69 -7.88
N TYR A 368 46.00 2.43 -8.96
CA TYR A 368 47.07 2.59 -9.95
C TYR A 368 47.93 3.84 -9.67
N SER A 369 49.26 3.68 -9.60
CA SER A 369 50.17 4.83 -9.59
C SER A 369 50.37 5.38 -10.99
N TRP A 370 50.35 6.68 -11.13
CA TRP A 370 50.60 7.37 -12.39
C TRP A 370 51.61 8.52 -12.25
N SER A 371 52.26 8.89 -13.33
CA SER A 371 53.19 9.99 -13.38
C SER A 371 53.22 10.57 -14.79
N ASN A 372 52.97 11.87 -14.90
CA ASN A 372 53.19 12.65 -16.09
C ASN A 372 54.62 13.20 -16.02
N SER A 373 55.52 12.70 -16.79
CA SER A 373 56.99 12.73 -16.76
C SER A 373 57.67 14.02 -16.29
N SER A 374 56.99 15.15 -16.11
CA SER A 374 57.53 16.41 -15.64
C SER A 374 56.57 17.33 -14.89
N THR A 375 55.25 16.95 -14.75
CA THR A 375 54.25 17.86 -14.19
C THR A 375 53.56 17.32 -12.93
N THR A 376 52.83 16.23 -13.01
CA THR A 376 52.02 15.71 -11.91
C THR A 376 52.23 14.20 -11.70
N SER A 377 52.09 13.74 -10.48
CA SER A 377 52.02 12.29 -10.16
C SER A 377 51.01 12.01 -9.07
N GLY A 378 50.50 10.77 -9.04
CA GLY A 378 49.51 10.44 -8.06
C GLY A 378 49.06 8.98 -8.12
N MET A 379 47.87 8.76 -7.55
CA MET A 379 47.18 7.47 -7.53
C MET A 379 45.77 7.65 -8.08
N LEU A 380 45.33 6.66 -8.87
CA LEU A 380 43.99 6.52 -9.42
C LEU A 380 43.40 5.24 -8.80
N THR A 381 42.29 5.34 -8.13
CA THR A 381 41.56 4.19 -7.60
C THR A 381 40.38 3.93 -8.50
N ILE A 382 40.36 2.74 -9.11
CA ILE A 382 39.23 2.19 -9.83
C ILE A 382 38.63 1.12 -8.93
N MET A 383 37.36 1.22 -8.64
CA MET A 383 36.58 0.20 -7.94
C MET A 383 35.45 -0.26 -8.83
N GLU A 384 34.87 -1.36 -8.48
CA GLU A 384 33.62 -1.80 -9.06
C GLU A 384 32.50 -0.97 -8.44
N ASP A 385 31.73 -0.23 -9.25
CA ASP A 385 30.59 0.53 -8.74
C ASP A 385 29.38 -0.38 -8.60
N ALA A 386 29.07 -0.68 -7.36
CA ALA A 386 27.88 -1.43 -6.98
C ALA A 386 26.91 -0.56 -6.16
N THR A 387 27.04 0.77 -6.20
CA THR A 387 26.30 1.69 -5.34
C THR A 387 24.79 1.59 -5.58
N GLU A 388 24.36 1.44 -6.83
CA GLU A 388 22.94 1.28 -7.17
C GLU A 388 22.40 -0.08 -6.73
N TYR A 389 23.17 -1.16 -6.87
CA TYR A 389 22.79 -2.47 -6.36
C TYR A 389 22.74 -2.48 -4.83
N ALA A 390 23.65 -1.74 -4.20
CA ALA A 390 23.66 -1.57 -2.75
C ALA A 390 22.40 -0.80 -2.27
N ASP A 391 21.98 0.26 -2.98
CA ASP A 391 20.70 0.95 -2.69
C ASP A 391 19.51 0.01 -2.78
N ILE A 392 19.42 -0.77 -3.86
CA ILE A 392 18.33 -1.75 -4.05
C ILE A 392 18.31 -2.76 -2.90
N HIS A 393 19.46 -3.36 -2.61
CA HIS A 393 19.54 -4.41 -1.60
C HIS A 393 19.25 -3.88 -0.19
N TRP A 394 19.89 -2.79 0.18
CA TRP A 394 19.68 -2.13 1.47
C TRP A 394 18.26 -1.58 1.62
N GLY A 395 17.74 -0.89 0.59
CA GLY A 395 16.39 -0.34 0.59
C GLY A 395 15.33 -1.43 0.73
N MET A 396 15.56 -2.59 0.10
CA MET A 396 14.68 -3.75 0.25
C MET A 396 14.76 -4.36 1.65
N GLN A 397 15.95 -4.44 2.26
CA GLN A 397 16.08 -4.87 3.67
C GLN A 397 15.31 -3.93 4.61
N LYS A 398 15.42 -2.61 4.43
CA LYS A 398 14.67 -1.62 5.23
C LYS A 398 13.17 -1.76 5.03
N THR A 399 12.74 -1.99 3.80
CA THR A 399 11.33 -2.21 3.46
C THR A 399 10.79 -3.48 4.11
N TYR A 400 11.51 -4.59 3.98
CA TYR A 400 11.14 -5.84 4.66
C TYR A 400 11.04 -5.65 6.18
N ASP A 401 12.07 -5.03 6.79
CA ASP A 401 12.13 -4.79 8.24
C ASP A 401 10.98 -3.89 8.72
N PHE A 402 10.58 -2.89 7.93
CA PHE A 402 9.40 -2.08 8.21
C PHE A 402 8.13 -2.94 8.27
N TYR A 403 7.85 -3.73 7.24
CA TYR A 403 6.66 -4.59 7.23
C TYR A 403 6.70 -5.64 8.35
N LYS A 404 7.86 -6.24 8.61
CA LYS A 404 8.05 -7.23 9.66
C LYS A 404 7.87 -6.64 11.05
N ASN A 405 8.47 -5.47 11.32
CA ASN A 405 8.48 -4.88 12.66
C ASN A 405 7.19 -4.13 13.00
N ILE A 406 6.61 -3.40 12.01
CA ILE A 406 5.43 -2.55 12.22
C ILE A 406 4.13 -3.35 12.07
N PHE A 407 4.03 -4.24 11.09
CA PHE A 407 2.81 -4.98 10.79
C PHE A 407 2.89 -6.48 11.04
N LYS A 408 4.05 -6.99 11.52
CA LYS A 408 4.33 -8.41 11.73
C LYS A 408 4.22 -9.25 10.45
N ARG A 409 4.28 -8.62 9.28
CA ARG A 409 4.17 -9.26 7.98
C ARG A 409 5.51 -9.88 7.57
N ASN A 410 5.48 -11.14 7.15
CA ASN A 410 6.65 -11.89 6.71
C ASN A 410 6.72 -11.91 5.19
N SER A 411 7.56 -11.07 4.58
CA SER A 411 7.63 -10.82 3.14
C SER A 411 6.31 -10.24 2.58
N PHE A 412 6.19 -10.09 1.25
CA PHE A 412 5.01 -9.49 0.60
C PHE A 412 3.76 -10.38 0.69
N ASP A 413 3.90 -11.69 0.82
CA ASP A 413 2.80 -12.67 0.88
C ASP A 413 2.43 -13.10 2.32
N ASN A 414 3.14 -12.58 3.33
CA ASN A 414 3.07 -12.99 4.73
C ASN A 414 3.49 -14.46 5.00
N LYS A 415 4.18 -15.11 4.04
CA LYS A 415 4.64 -16.51 4.15
C LYS A 415 6.15 -16.64 4.02
N GLY A 416 6.87 -15.54 3.76
CA GLY A 416 8.33 -15.52 3.62
C GLY A 416 8.80 -15.85 2.21
N HIS A 417 8.01 -15.54 1.20
CA HIS A 417 8.40 -15.73 -0.21
C HIS A 417 9.68 -14.96 -0.55
N ILE A 418 10.46 -15.48 -1.52
CA ILE A 418 11.70 -14.86 -1.99
C ILE A 418 11.36 -13.54 -2.71
N ILE A 419 12.16 -12.52 -2.43
CA ILE A 419 12.03 -11.18 -2.98
C ILE A 419 13.12 -10.99 -4.04
N TYR A 420 12.75 -11.03 -5.31
CA TYR A 420 13.65 -10.80 -6.42
C TYR A 420 13.67 -9.34 -6.83
N ASN A 421 14.86 -8.74 -6.82
CA ASN A 421 15.12 -7.41 -7.34
C ASN A 421 16.04 -7.53 -8.55
N ILE A 422 15.66 -6.94 -9.67
CA ILE A 422 16.39 -6.98 -10.93
C ILE A 422 16.77 -5.55 -11.31
N ALA A 423 18.07 -5.27 -11.25
CA ALA A 423 18.61 -3.95 -11.58
C ALA A 423 19.01 -3.88 -13.05
N PHE A 424 18.67 -2.77 -13.69
CA PHE A 424 19.18 -2.37 -15.00
C PHE A 424 19.04 -3.42 -16.09
N PRO A 425 17.85 -3.94 -16.32
CA PRO A 425 17.65 -4.74 -17.52
C PRO A 425 17.94 -3.87 -18.74
N GLU A 426 18.94 -4.23 -19.54
CA GLU A 426 19.19 -3.60 -20.83
C GLU A 426 18.07 -4.00 -21.80
N TYR A 427 17.02 -3.20 -21.82
CA TYR A 427 15.93 -3.40 -22.76
C TYR A 427 16.10 -2.52 -23.97
N ASP A 428 16.47 -3.10 -25.06
CA ASP A 428 16.47 -2.38 -26.31
C ASP A 428 15.05 -2.28 -26.90
N LYS A 429 14.61 -1.03 -26.98
CA LYS A 429 13.80 -0.33 -27.98
C LYS A 429 12.39 -0.80 -28.34
N ILE A 430 11.91 -2.02 -28.09
CA ILE A 430 10.65 -2.48 -28.70
C ILE A 430 9.54 -2.77 -27.69
N VAL A 431 9.80 -3.47 -26.60
CA VAL A 431 8.78 -3.90 -25.61
C VAL A 431 8.65 -2.92 -24.44
N PHE A 432 9.75 -2.29 -24.00
CA PHE A 432 9.77 -1.40 -22.84
C PHE A 432 10.38 -0.04 -23.20
N LYS A 433 9.89 0.62 -24.22
CA LYS A 433 10.36 1.90 -24.76
C LYS A 433 10.64 3.03 -23.76
N ASN A 434 10.19 2.90 -22.49
CA ASN A 434 10.28 3.92 -21.46
C ASN A 434 10.89 3.39 -20.15
N MET A 435 11.52 2.23 -20.13
CA MET A 435 12.03 1.59 -18.91
C MET A 435 13.26 2.23 -18.25
N PRO A 436 14.17 2.99 -18.93
CA PRO A 436 15.27 3.60 -18.21
C PRO A 436 14.78 4.50 -17.06
N ASN A 437 13.66 5.18 -17.24
CA ASN A 437 13.09 6.13 -16.28
C ASN A 437 11.92 5.55 -15.50
N ASN A 438 11.89 4.23 -15.25
CA ASN A 438 10.81 3.57 -14.55
C ASN A 438 11.30 2.45 -13.62
N ALA A 439 10.50 2.11 -12.62
CA ALA A 439 10.56 0.87 -11.87
C ALA A 439 9.21 0.17 -12.01
N THR A 440 9.14 -1.14 -11.75
CA THR A 440 7.89 -1.88 -11.81
C THR A 440 7.95 -3.16 -10.99
N ALA A 441 6.80 -3.58 -10.47
CA ALA A 441 6.61 -4.82 -9.75
C ALA A 441 5.69 -5.77 -10.50
N GLN A 442 6.09 -7.02 -10.65
CA GLN A 442 5.25 -8.12 -11.14
C GLN A 442 4.66 -8.88 -9.96
N GLY A 443 3.42 -8.56 -9.59
CA GLY A 443 2.73 -9.14 -8.45
C GLY A 443 1.48 -9.96 -8.80
N ALA A 444 1.04 -9.95 -10.07
CA ALA A 444 -0.21 -10.59 -10.49
C ALA A 444 -0.12 -12.13 -10.50
N PHE A 445 1.05 -12.67 -10.79
CA PHE A 445 1.33 -14.11 -10.83
C PHE A 445 2.82 -14.35 -10.63
N GLU A 446 3.18 -15.55 -10.23
CA GLU A 446 4.58 -15.94 -10.04
C GLU A 446 5.29 -16.14 -11.41
N PRO A 447 6.60 -15.75 -11.52
CA PRO A 447 7.46 -15.25 -10.47
C PRO A 447 7.13 -13.81 -10.07
N TYR A 448 7.22 -13.54 -8.76
CA TYR A 448 7.09 -12.19 -8.22
C TYR A 448 8.47 -11.53 -8.21
N PHE A 449 8.61 -10.37 -8.85
CA PHE A 449 9.88 -9.65 -8.92
C PHE A 449 9.63 -8.15 -9.10
N MET A 450 10.70 -7.39 -8.91
CA MET A 450 10.71 -5.96 -9.16
C MET A 450 11.89 -5.60 -10.07
N TYR A 451 11.64 -4.64 -10.99
CA TYR A 451 12.67 -4.06 -11.86
C TYR A 451 12.94 -2.61 -11.50
N TYR A 452 14.19 -2.21 -11.77
CA TYR A 452 14.64 -0.85 -11.54
C TYR A 452 15.45 -0.36 -12.75
N GLY A 453 15.01 0.74 -13.36
CA GLY A 453 15.67 1.33 -14.50
C GLY A 453 16.91 2.13 -14.10
N TYR A 454 17.82 2.29 -15.06
CA TYR A 454 19.10 2.99 -14.86
C TYR A 454 19.00 4.53 -14.98
N GLY A 455 17.81 5.05 -15.31
CA GLY A 455 17.64 6.46 -15.66
C GLY A 455 18.25 6.82 -17.02
N ASP A 456 17.80 7.90 -17.62
CA ASP A 456 18.37 8.40 -18.89
C ASP A 456 19.50 9.43 -18.68
N GLY A 457 19.75 9.79 -17.42
CA GLY A 457 20.73 10.82 -17.04
C GLY A 457 20.33 12.25 -17.42
N ALA A 458 19.11 12.44 -17.93
CA ALA A 458 18.57 13.74 -18.32
C ALA A 458 17.28 14.07 -17.57
N TYR A 459 16.36 13.13 -17.51
CA TYR A 459 15.10 13.26 -16.79
C TYR A 459 15.17 12.61 -15.41
N MET A 460 15.78 11.41 -15.34
CA MET A 460 15.99 10.67 -14.09
C MET A 460 17.42 10.12 -14.00
N ASN A 461 17.92 10.02 -12.77
CA ASN A 461 19.02 9.17 -12.35
C ASN A 461 18.52 7.71 -12.19
N PRO A 462 19.41 6.73 -11.89
CA PRO A 462 18.99 5.37 -11.56
C PRO A 462 17.82 5.33 -10.56
N VAL A 463 16.76 4.60 -10.91
CA VAL A 463 15.45 4.64 -10.22
C VAL A 463 15.47 3.68 -9.02
N VAL A 464 16.42 3.89 -8.09
CA VAL A 464 16.78 2.97 -7.01
C VAL A 464 16.76 3.60 -5.61
N SER A 465 16.01 4.70 -5.42
CA SER A 465 15.86 5.32 -4.10
C SER A 465 14.96 4.50 -3.16
N LEU A 466 15.11 4.72 -1.85
CA LEU A 466 14.40 3.96 -0.81
C LEU A 466 12.87 3.99 -0.98
N ASP A 467 12.30 5.12 -1.34
CA ASP A 467 10.87 5.29 -1.55
C ASP A 467 10.38 4.51 -2.78
N ILE A 468 11.17 4.45 -3.86
CA ILE A 468 10.87 3.62 -5.03
C ILE A 468 10.90 2.14 -4.65
N MET A 469 11.95 1.68 -3.91
CA MET A 469 12.01 0.29 -3.43
C MET A 469 10.77 -0.09 -2.64
N ALA A 470 10.36 0.77 -1.72
CA ALA A 470 9.19 0.56 -0.87
C ALA A 470 7.88 0.60 -1.66
N HIS A 471 7.78 1.46 -2.67
CA HIS A 471 6.65 1.56 -3.58
C HIS A 471 6.46 0.26 -4.35
N GLU A 472 7.49 -0.22 -5.05
CA GLU A 472 7.43 -1.46 -5.83
C GLU A 472 7.13 -2.69 -4.96
N PHE A 473 7.78 -2.81 -3.80
CA PHE A 473 7.48 -3.89 -2.87
C PHE A 473 6.02 -3.87 -2.39
N THR A 474 5.44 -2.69 -2.23
CA THR A 474 4.05 -2.56 -1.80
C THR A 474 3.06 -3.02 -2.88
N HIS A 475 3.41 -2.91 -4.16
CA HIS A 475 2.61 -3.54 -5.23
C HIS A 475 2.53 -5.06 -5.05
N LEU A 476 3.63 -5.72 -4.67
CA LEU A 476 3.61 -7.15 -4.33
C LEU A 476 2.74 -7.42 -3.10
N VAL A 477 2.86 -6.61 -2.05
CA VAL A 477 1.99 -6.71 -0.84
C VAL A 477 0.52 -6.56 -1.21
N THR A 478 0.19 -5.60 -2.06
CA THR A 478 -1.18 -5.36 -2.53
C THR A 478 -1.70 -6.54 -3.32
N SER A 479 -0.91 -7.08 -4.24
CA SER A 479 -1.27 -8.27 -5.04
C SER A 479 -1.47 -9.50 -4.17
N GLN A 480 -0.73 -9.61 -3.06
CA GLN A 480 -0.74 -10.74 -2.12
C GLN A 480 -1.40 -10.37 -0.77
N ASN A 481 -2.41 -9.50 -0.80
CA ASN A 481 -3.10 -9.03 0.41
C ASN A 481 -4.01 -10.08 1.09
N GLY A 482 -4.21 -11.23 0.48
CA GLY A 482 -5.10 -12.29 0.96
C GLY A 482 -6.55 -12.17 0.44
N ASN A 483 -6.89 -11.07 -0.24
CA ASN A 483 -8.23 -10.73 -0.72
C ASN A 483 -8.31 -10.69 -2.26
N GLY A 484 -7.31 -11.21 -2.96
CA GLY A 484 -7.24 -11.22 -4.42
C GLY A 484 -6.51 -10.02 -5.05
N GLY A 485 -5.91 -9.15 -4.24
CA GLY A 485 -5.19 -7.97 -4.71
C GLY A 485 -6.10 -6.76 -4.98
N LEU A 486 -5.56 -5.80 -5.73
CA LEU A 486 -6.30 -4.69 -6.35
C LEU A 486 -6.00 -4.70 -7.84
N ASP A 487 -7.04 -4.76 -8.67
CA ASP A 487 -6.91 -4.74 -10.14
C ASP A 487 -6.18 -3.47 -10.58
N TYR A 488 -5.15 -3.60 -11.43
CA TYR A 488 -4.32 -2.48 -11.84
C TYR A 488 -4.96 -1.70 -12.99
N LEU A 489 -6.17 -1.16 -12.74
CA LEU A 489 -6.92 -0.34 -13.68
C LEU A 489 -7.90 0.59 -12.95
N ASN A 490 -8.20 1.75 -13.55
CA ASN A 490 -9.19 2.70 -13.05
C ASN A 490 -8.97 3.08 -11.57
N GLU A 491 -10.04 3.10 -10.76
CA GLU A 491 -9.98 3.50 -9.34
C GLU A 491 -9.23 2.47 -8.49
N SER A 492 -9.38 1.18 -8.74
CA SER A 492 -8.65 0.14 -8.00
C SER A 492 -7.14 0.23 -8.23
N GLY A 493 -6.74 0.51 -9.48
CA GLY A 493 -5.34 0.76 -9.81
C GLY A 493 -4.81 2.06 -9.17
N ALA A 494 -5.62 3.12 -9.13
CA ALA A 494 -5.24 4.36 -8.44
C ALA A 494 -5.10 4.17 -6.92
N LEU A 495 -5.92 3.30 -6.31
CA LEU A 495 -5.75 2.89 -4.91
C LEU A 495 -4.46 2.07 -4.72
N ASN A 496 -4.16 1.13 -5.63
CA ASN A 496 -2.94 0.33 -5.62
C ASN A 496 -1.69 1.23 -5.63
N GLU A 497 -1.64 2.19 -6.56
CA GLU A 497 -0.58 3.21 -6.63
C GLU A 497 -0.45 4.02 -5.33
N SER A 498 -1.58 4.50 -4.81
CA SER A 498 -1.57 5.30 -3.59
C SER A 498 -1.15 4.51 -2.36
N PHE A 499 -1.55 3.24 -2.20
CA PHE A 499 -1.05 2.41 -1.10
C PHE A 499 0.45 2.20 -1.19
N SER A 500 1.01 2.08 -2.40
CA SER A 500 2.44 2.00 -2.62
C SER A 500 3.15 3.28 -2.15
N ASP A 501 2.65 4.46 -2.50
CA ASP A 501 3.16 5.75 -2.02
C ASP A 501 3.01 5.92 -0.49
N ILE A 502 1.87 5.51 0.08
CA ILE A 502 1.58 5.57 1.52
C ILE A 502 2.61 4.75 2.31
N MET A 503 2.87 3.51 1.90
CA MET A 503 3.81 2.64 2.60
C MET A 503 5.27 3.10 2.38
N ALA A 504 5.59 3.69 1.22
CA ALA A 504 6.88 4.33 0.98
C ALA A 504 7.16 5.45 2.00
N MET A 505 6.17 6.30 2.32
CA MET A 505 6.31 7.29 3.39
C MET A 505 6.52 6.64 4.76
N GLY A 506 5.88 5.50 5.00
CA GLY A 506 6.09 4.69 6.22
C GLY A 506 7.53 4.18 6.32
N VAL A 507 8.08 3.63 5.23
CA VAL A 507 9.46 3.14 5.15
C VAL A 507 10.48 4.28 5.32
N LYS A 508 10.26 5.43 4.66
CA LYS A 508 11.11 6.63 4.87
C LYS A 508 11.12 7.06 6.34
N LYS A 509 9.94 7.14 6.97
CA LYS A 509 9.86 7.47 8.39
C LYS A 509 10.53 6.42 9.28
N TYR A 510 10.34 5.13 9.01
CA TYR A 510 10.98 4.03 9.76
C TYR A 510 12.50 4.09 9.68
N THR A 511 13.04 4.41 8.49
CA THR A 511 14.47 4.40 8.21
C THR A 511 15.16 5.68 8.67
N TYR A 512 14.57 6.86 8.40
CA TYR A 512 15.18 8.16 8.65
C TYR A 512 14.57 8.93 9.85
N GLY A 513 13.55 8.39 10.50
CA GLY A 513 12.83 9.03 11.60
C GLY A 513 11.79 10.06 11.18
N SER A 514 11.75 10.48 9.93
CA SER A 514 10.81 11.44 9.35
C SER A 514 10.55 11.18 7.87
N THR A 515 9.54 11.82 7.31
CA THR A 515 9.27 11.84 5.86
C THR A 515 9.01 13.28 5.39
N ASN A 516 9.28 13.54 4.12
CA ASN A 516 9.09 14.84 3.46
C ASN A 516 7.82 14.92 2.60
N TRP A 517 7.04 13.83 2.52
CA TRP A 517 5.80 13.72 1.75
C TRP A 517 5.97 13.82 0.23
N THR A 518 7.15 13.48 -0.27
CA THR A 518 7.47 13.39 -1.71
C THR A 518 7.94 11.99 -2.08
N ILE A 519 7.74 11.62 -3.34
CA ILE A 519 8.21 10.37 -3.96
C ILE A 519 9.16 10.75 -5.08
N GLY A 520 10.32 10.09 -5.13
CA GLY A 520 11.29 10.17 -6.22
C GLY A 520 12.16 11.43 -6.24
N GLU A 521 12.22 12.21 -5.16
CA GLU A 521 13.05 13.42 -5.10
C GLU A 521 14.55 13.14 -5.32
N ASP A 522 15.04 11.96 -4.90
CA ASP A 522 16.45 11.58 -5.06
C ASP A 522 16.78 11.18 -6.49
N VAL A 523 15.81 10.69 -7.25
CA VAL A 523 16.02 10.19 -8.63
C VAL A 523 15.73 11.22 -9.71
N MET A 524 14.86 12.20 -9.46
CA MET A 524 14.48 13.21 -10.45
C MET A 524 15.60 14.22 -10.69
N ILE A 525 15.83 14.56 -11.97
CA ILE A 525 16.77 15.61 -12.41
C ILE A 525 16.01 16.86 -12.88
N ALA A 526 15.01 16.66 -13.73
CA ALA A 526 14.28 17.72 -14.39
C ALA A 526 13.23 18.39 -13.49
N GLU A 527 12.68 17.66 -12.54
CA GLU A 527 11.65 18.10 -11.61
C GLU A 527 12.08 17.83 -10.16
N PRO A 528 11.56 18.55 -9.15
CA PRO A 528 12.00 18.37 -7.77
C PRO A 528 11.57 17.03 -7.15
N TYR A 529 10.60 16.35 -7.70
CA TYR A 529 10.08 15.05 -7.28
C TYR A 529 9.10 14.50 -8.33
N LEU A 530 8.85 13.20 -8.28
CA LEU A 530 7.87 12.54 -9.15
C LEU A 530 6.43 12.82 -8.69
N ARG A 531 6.16 12.73 -7.38
CA ARG A 531 4.84 12.98 -6.76
C ARG A 531 4.98 13.71 -5.43
N SER A 532 3.93 14.44 -5.03
CA SER A 532 3.83 15.09 -3.72
C SER A 532 2.49 14.75 -3.06
N MET A 533 2.52 14.02 -1.95
CA MET A 533 1.31 13.67 -1.19
C MET A 533 0.72 14.89 -0.49
N LYS A 534 1.56 15.84 -0.10
CA LYS A 534 1.16 17.12 0.53
C LYS A 534 0.49 18.08 -0.45
N ASN A 535 0.92 18.09 -1.70
CA ASN A 535 0.41 18.96 -2.76
C ASN A 535 0.39 18.23 -4.10
N PRO A 536 -0.55 17.30 -4.34
CA PRO A 536 -0.61 16.52 -5.57
C PRO A 536 -0.66 17.37 -6.84
N LYS A 537 -1.29 18.54 -6.79
CA LYS A 537 -1.40 19.47 -7.93
C LYS A 537 -0.03 19.99 -8.41
N SER A 538 0.97 20.08 -7.55
CA SER A 538 2.32 20.49 -7.96
C SER A 538 3.01 19.46 -8.88
N ALA A 539 2.61 18.19 -8.79
CA ALA A 539 3.02 17.11 -9.70
C ALA A 539 1.94 16.79 -10.76
N GLY A 540 0.98 17.69 -10.96
CA GLY A 540 -0.08 17.55 -11.96
C GLY A 540 -1.13 16.48 -11.63
N GLN A 541 -1.19 15.94 -10.40
CA GLN A 541 -2.21 15.00 -9.93
C GLN A 541 -3.41 15.75 -9.32
N PRO A 542 -4.65 15.19 -9.32
CA PRO A 542 -5.78 15.76 -8.59
C PRO A 542 -5.64 15.54 -7.08
N ASP A 543 -6.15 16.50 -6.29
CA ASP A 543 -6.31 16.37 -4.83
C ASP A 543 -7.78 16.18 -4.43
N THR A 544 -8.69 16.25 -5.40
CA THR A 544 -10.15 16.16 -5.19
C THR A 544 -10.76 15.18 -6.19
N TYR A 545 -11.51 14.22 -5.69
CA TYR A 545 -12.15 13.15 -6.46
C TYR A 545 -13.04 13.71 -7.57
N GLY A 546 -12.83 13.23 -8.79
CA GLY A 546 -13.59 13.63 -9.97
C GLY A 546 -13.37 15.08 -10.43
N LYS A 547 -12.32 15.78 -9.95
CA LYS A 547 -12.04 17.18 -10.26
C LYS A 547 -10.62 17.42 -10.78
N GLY A 548 -10.39 18.60 -11.32
CA GLY A 548 -9.09 19.02 -11.80
C GLY A 548 -8.58 18.13 -12.92
N THR A 549 -7.42 17.52 -12.70
CA THR A 549 -6.75 16.62 -13.66
C THR A 549 -7.20 15.16 -13.53
N TRP A 550 -8.32 14.88 -12.84
CA TRP A 550 -8.90 13.54 -12.70
C TRP A 550 -9.18 12.90 -14.07
N ILE A 551 -8.76 11.64 -14.25
CA ILE A 551 -9.08 10.82 -15.41
C ILE A 551 -10.32 9.98 -15.09
N PRO A 552 -11.44 10.12 -15.86
CA PRO A 552 -12.64 9.32 -15.63
C PRO A 552 -12.41 7.83 -15.86
N THR A 553 -13.12 7.00 -15.11
CA THR A 553 -13.18 5.54 -15.32
C THR A 553 -13.54 5.21 -16.76
N THR A 554 -12.82 4.29 -17.38
CA THR A 554 -13.01 3.85 -18.76
C THR A 554 -13.26 2.35 -18.84
N SER A 555 -13.98 1.92 -19.88
CA SER A 555 -14.16 0.50 -20.22
C SER A 555 -13.00 -0.08 -21.05
N THR A 556 -12.06 0.78 -21.47
CA THR A 556 -10.90 0.43 -22.30
C THR A 556 -9.62 0.98 -21.67
N PRO A 557 -9.24 0.52 -20.45
CA PRO A 557 -7.99 0.94 -19.84
C PRO A 557 -6.82 0.43 -20.68
N ASN A 558 -5.82 1.29 -20.87
CA ASN A 558 -4.59 1.00 -21.62
C ASN A 558 -3.49 2.00 -21.23
N ASP A 559 -2.26 1.82 -21.73
CA ASP A 559 -1.12 2.69 -21.42
C ASP A 559 -1.32 4.15 -21.83
N GLU A 560 -2.05 4.43 -22.94
CA GLU A 560 -2.28 5.80 -23.42
C GLU A 560 -3.16 6.62 -22.45
N ASN A 561 -4.06 5.95 -21.73
CA ASN A 561 -4.93 6.57 -20.73
C ASN A 561 -4.52 6.28 -19.30
N ASP A 562 -3.24 5.87 -19.08
CA ASP A 562 -2.71 5.54 -17.74
C ASP A 562 -3.55 4.45 -17.07
N GLN A 563 -3.91 3.39 -17.78
CA GLN A 563 -4.79 2.31 -17.33
C GLN A 563 -6.13 2.81 -16.72
N GLY A 564 -6.63 3.95 -17.21
CA GLY A 564 -7.78 4.67 -16.64
C GLY A 564 -7.39 5.60 -15.48
N GLY A 565 -6.15 6.09 -15.47
CA GLY A 565 -5.65 7.11 -14.55
C GLY A 565 -5.04 6.57 -13.26
N VAL A 566 -4.41 5.42 -13.28
CA VAL A 566 -3.90 4.78 -12.05
C VAL A 566 -2.86 5.65 -11.35
N HIS A 567 -1.81 6.13 -12.05
CA HIS A 567 -0.80 7.01 -11.47
C HIS A 567 -1.34 8.43 -11.22
N LYS A 568 -2.28 8.87 -12.07
CA LYS A 568 -2.82 10.24 -11.98
C LYS A 568 -3.75 10.39 -10.79
N ASN A 569 -4.76 9.52 -10.68
CA ASN A 569 -5.83 9.62 -9.69
C ASN A 569 -5.38 9.22 -8.28
N SER A 570 -4.24 8.53 -8.14
CA SER A 570 -3.62 8.19 -6.84
C SER A 570 -3.41 9.41 -5.94
N GLY A 571 -3.24 10.60 -6.53
CA GLY A 571 -3.09 11.87 -5.81
C GLY A 571 -4.21 12.15 -4.81
N VAL A 572 -5.44 11.71 -5.09
CA VAL A 572 -6.59 11.91 -4.20
C VAL A 572 -6.41 11.17 -2.86
N GLN A 573 -6.07 9.87 -2.89
CA GLN A 573 -5.82 9.11 -1.65
C GLN A 573 -4.47 9.48 -1.02
N ASN A 574 -3.48 9.88 -1.80
CA ASN A 574 -2.23 10.42 -1.29
C ASN A 574 -2.48 11.66 -0.41
N PHE A 575 -3.30 12.58 -0.88
CA PHE A 575 -3.65 13.78 -0.11
C PHE A 575 -4.55 13.44 1.09
N TRP A 576 -5.46 12.47 0.96
CA TRP A 576 -6.21 11.94 2.10
C TRP A 576 -5.27 11.43 3.22
N PHE A 577 -4.24 10.64 2.86
CA PHE A 577 -3.31 10.10 3.83
C PHE A 577 -2.43 11.18 4.48
N TYR A 578 -1.98 12.17 3.70
CA TYR A 578 -1.28 13.33 4.24
C TYR A 578 -2.15 14.09 5.26
N LEU A 579 -3.39 14.41 4.90
CA LEU A 579 -4.32 15.09 5.81
C LEU A 579 -4.68 14.27 7.04
N LEU A 580 -4.85 12.96 6.89
CA LEU A 580 -5.07 12.05 8.01
C LEU A 580 -3.89 12.06 8.98
N SER A 581 -2.66 12.09 8.46
CA SER A 581 -1.43 12.10 9.25
C SER A 581 -1.16 13.44 9.92
N GLU A 582 -1.12 14.52 9.14
CA GLU A 582 -0.64 15.85 9.58
C GLU A 582 -1.78 16.79 9.95
N GLY A 583 -2.99 16.55 9.43
CA GLY A 583 -4.10 17.47 9.50
C GLY A 583 -4.03 18.58 8.45
N GLY A 584 -5.04 19.44 8.48
CA GLY A 584 -5.07 20.59 7.59
C GLY A 584 -6.45 21.23 7.50
N THR A 585 -6.49 22.45 6.94
CA THR A 585 -7.70 23.18 6.63
C THR A 585 -7.64 23.72 5.21
N GLY A 586 -8.77 23.77 4.52
CA GLY A 586 -8.80 24.29 3.17
C GLY A 586 -10.20 24.28 2.56
N THR A 587 -10.22 24.45 1.25
CA THR A 587 -11.41 24.29 0.41
C THR A 587 -11.05 23.40 -0.76
N ASN A 588 -11.80 22.32 -0.96
CA ASN A 588 -11.58 21.38 -2.07
C ASN A 588 -12.16 21.93 -3.39
N ASP A 589 -11.94 21.22 -4.49
CA ASP A 589 -12.42 21.65 -5.82
C ASP A 589 -13.96 21.51 -5.99
N ASN A 590 -14.67 20.97 -5.00
CA ASN A 590 -16.13 21.05 -4.89
C ASN A 590 -16.60 22.36 -4.23
N ASN A 591 -15.69 23.27 -3.86
CA ASN A 591 -15.93 24.47 -3.04
C ASN A 591 -16.42 24.16 -1.61
N GLU A 592 -16.11 22.97 -1.09
CA GLU A 592 -16.45 22.58 0.28
C GLU A 592 -15.26 22.87 1.21
N LYS A 593 -15.55 23.57 2.30
CA LYS A 593 -14.56 23.81 3.36
C LYS A 593 -14.33 22.54 4.16
N PHE A 594 -13.09 22.26 4.46
CA PHE A 594 -12.70 21.14 5.31
C PHE A 594 -11.77 21.55 6.44
N THR A 595 -11.79 20.77 7.51
CA THR A 595 -10.83 20.78 8.61
C THR A 595 -10.59 19.35 9.04
N VAL A 596 -9.34 18.91 9.00
CA VAL A 596 -8.91 17.61 9.44
C VAL A 596 -7.95 17.78 10.61
N LYS A 597 -8.23 17.10 11.71
CA LYS A 597 -7.29 16.99 12.83
C LYS A 597 -6.40 15.75 12.58
N GLY A 598 -5.11 15.97 12.32
CA GLY A 598 -4.15 14.88 12.12
C GLY A 598 -4.05 13.94 13.31
N ILE A 599 -3.85 12.66 13.05
CA ILE A 599 -3.70 11.60 14.06
C ILE A 599 -2.27 11.07 14.18
N GLY A 600 -1.35 11.61 13.38
CA GLY A 600 0.02 11.15 13.26
C GLY A 600 0.16 9.98 12.27
N ILE A 601 1.30 9.93 11.57
CA ILE A 601 1.55 8.96 10.50
C ILE A 601 1.49 7.50 11.00
N ASP A 602 1.91 7.22 12.24
CA ASP A 602 1.93 5.86 12.79
C ASP A 602 0.51 5.27 12.88
N LYS A 603 -0.46 6.02 13.38
CA LYS A 603 -1.86 5.61 13.44
C LYS A 603 -2.49 5.54 12.04
N ALA A 604 -2.15 6.51 11.18
CA ALA A 604 -2.64 6.54 9.81
C ALA A 604 -2.16 5.32 9.02
N LEU A 605 -0.90 4.88 9.20
CA LEU A 605 -0.34 3.66 8.59
C LEU A 605 -1.07 2.39 9.08
N GLN A 606 -1.39 2.28 10.36
CA GLN A 606 -2.15 1.13 10.89
C GLN A 606 -3.54 1.05 10.25
N ILE A 607 -4.22 2.20 10.10
CA ILE A 607 -5.53 2.26 9.43
C ILE A 607 -5.39 1.89 7.95
N ALA A 608 -4.44 2.47 7.23
CA ALA A 608 -4.22 2.20 5.81
C ALA A 608 -3.87 0.73 5.56
N TYR A 609 -2.93 0.17 6.33
CA TYR A 609 -2.54 -1.24 6.21
C TYR A 609 -3.71 -2.19 6.51
N ARG A 610 -4.45 -1.95 7.62
CA ARG A 610 -5.63 -2.75 7.96
C ARG A 610 -6.70 -2.67 6.87
N THR A 611 -6.90 -1.49 6.28
CA THR A 611 -7.80 -1.29 5.14
C THR A 611 -7.41 -2.18 3.96
N LEU A 612 -6.14 -2.12 3.54
CA LEU A 612 -5.62 -2.87 2.41
C LEU A 612 -5.72 -4.39 2.61
N ILE A 613 -5.34 -4.87 3.80
CA ILE A 613 -5.18 -6.31 4.05
C ILE A 613 -6.49 -6.99 4.41
N HIS A 614 -7.44 -6.30 5.07
CA HIS A 614 -8.63 -6.96 5.59
C HIS A 614 -9.93 -6.58 4.87
N TYR A 615 -9.99 -5.43 4.16
CA TYR A 615 -11.28 -4.88 3.73
C TYR A 615 -11.40 -4.61 2.23
N LEU A 616 -10.29 -4.39 1.51
CA LEU A 616 -10.36 -4.08 0.09
C LEU A 616 -10.41 -5.36 -0.77
N THR A 617 -11.24 -5.28 -1.81
CA THR A 617 -11.42 -6.32 -2.83
C THR A 617 -10.81 -5.87 -4.15
N PRO A 618 -10.57 -6.76 -5.13
CA PRO A 618 -9.85 -6.44 -6.36
C PRO A 618 -10.34 -5.20 -7.11
N SER A 619 -11.65 -5.00 -7.21
CA SER A 619 -12.24 -3.87 -7.95
C SER A 619 -12.68 -2.70 -7.04
N ALA A 620 -12.04 -2.52 -5.89
CA ALA A 620 -12.40 -1.48 -4.93
C ALA A 620 -12.30 -0.06 -5.52
N THR A 621 -13.27 0.78 -5.18
CA THR A 621 -13.33 2.19 -5.55
C THR A 621 -12.88 3.09 -4.39
N PHE A 622 -12.72 4.40 -4.62
CA PHE A 622 -12.45 5.36 -3.55
C PHE A 622 -13.58 5.39 -2.50
N VAL A 623 -14.82 5.12 -2.91
CA VAL A 623 -15.96 5.00 -1.97
C VAL A 623 -15.79 3.77 -1.08
N ASN A 624 -15.37 2.64 -1.65
CA ASN A 624 -15.06 1.43 -0.88
C ASN A 624 -13.86 1.66 0.07
N ALA A 625 -12.81 2.33 -0.40
CA ALA A 625 -11.64 2.67 0.43
C ALA A 625 -12.04 3.55 1.63
N ARG A 626 -12.96 4.54 1.41
CA ARG A 626 -13.54 5.32 2.52
C ARG A 626 -14.26 4.42 3.52
N GLN A 627 -15.17 3.56 3.07
CA GLN A 627 -15.95 2.69 3.95
C GLN A 627 -15.04 1.75 4.74
N SER A 628 -14.09 1.13 4.05
CA SER A 628 -13.12 0.18 4.61
C SER A 628 -12.19 0.84 5.63
N SER A 629 -11.70 2.05 5.36
CA SER A 629 -10.83 2.78 6.30
C SER A 629 -11.57 3.29 7.52
N LEU A 630 -12.87 3.62 7.39
CA LEU A 630 -13.73 3.91 8.55
C LEU A 630 -13.90 2.69 9.43
N GLN A 631 -14.14 1.51 8.83
CA GLN A 631 -14.23 0.26 9.59
C GLN A 631 -12.90 -0.06 10.27
N ALA A 632 -11.77 0.06 9.55
CA ALA A 632 -10.44 -0.12 10.12
C ALA A 632 -10.15 0.81 11.31
N ALA A 633 -10.57 2.08 11.21
CA ALA A 633 -10.44 3.03 12.32
C ALA A 633 -11.31 2.64 13.53
N ARG A 634 -12.53 2.17 13.31
CA ARG A 634 -13.43 1.67 14.38
C ARG A 634 -12.86 0.45 15.07
N ASP A 635 -12.32 -0.49 14.31
CA ASP A 635 -11.71 -1.71 14.87
C ASP A 635 -10.53 -1.39 15.78
N LEU A 636 -9.66 -0.49 15.33
CA LEU A 636 -8.42 -0.14 16.03
C LEU A 636 -8.67 0.80 17.23
N TYR A 637 -9.61 1.73 17.10
CA TYR A 637 -9.74 2.86 18.06
C TYR A 637 -11.14 3.02 18.62
N GLY A 638 -12.11 2.25 18.14
CA GLY A 638 -13.50 2.32 18.59
C GLY A 638 -14.36 3.30 17.77
N ALA A 639 -15.67 3.08 17.81
CA ALA A 639 -16.63 3.96 17.16
C ALA A 639 -16.63 5.37 17.81
N ASN A 640 -16.82 6.41 16.99
CA ASN A 640 -16.78 7.81 17.35
C ASN A 640 -15.43 8.26 17.94
N SER A 641 -14.36 7.51 17.69
CA SER A 641 -12.99 7.90 18.08
C SER A 641 -12.49 9.12 17.31
N THR A 642 -11.45 9.75 17.83
CA THR A 642 -10.79 10.87 17.12
C THR A 642 -10.22 10.41 15.79
N GLU A 643 -9.86 9.14 15.68
CA GLU A 643 -9.32 8.51 14.48
C GLU A 643 -10.41 8.28 13.42
N GLU A 644 -11.58 7.75 13.79
CA GLU A 644 -12.72 7.62 12.87
C GLU A 644 -13.17 8.99 12.35
N ILE A 645 -13.27 9.99 13.23
CA ILE A 645 -13.62 11.36 12.86
C ILE A 645 -12.59 11.92 11.87
N ALA A 646 -11.30 11.73 12.13
CA ALA A 646 -10.22 12.19 11.25
C ALA A 646 -10.27 11.52 9.88
N VAL A 647 -10.46 10.19 9.82
CA VAL A 647 -10.63 9.42 8.57
C VAL A 647 -11.79 9.98 7.76
N THR A 648 -12.96 10.17 8.41
CA THR A 648 -14.17 10.68 7.74
C THR A 648 -13.94 12.07 7.15
N ASN A 649 -13.33 12.96 7.91
CA ASN A 649 -13.09 14.35 7.50
C ASN A 649 -11.99 14.45 6.45
N ALA A 650 -10.97 13.58 6.49
CA ALA A 650 -9.94 13.52 5.46
C ALA A 650 -10.52 13.04 4.11
N TRP A 651 -11.41 12.04 4.09
CA TRP A 651 -12.11 11.64 2.87
C TRP A 651 -13.05 12.75 2.33
N HIS A 652 -13.76 13.44 3.22
CA HIS A 652 -14.55 14.61 2.81
C HIS A 652 -13.65 15.70 2.21
N ALA A 653 -12.49 15.96 2.80
CA ALA A 653 -11.55 16.96 2.30
C ALA A 653 -11.12 16.70 0.85
N VAL A 654 -10.98 15.44 0.46
CA VAL A 654 -10.63 15.05 -0.91
C VAL A 654 -11.87 14.77 -1.80
N GLY A 655 -13.05 15.14 -1.35
CA GLY A 655 -14.30 15.07 -2.15
C GLY A 655 -14.97 13.69 -2.16
N VAL A 656 -14.60 12.76 -1.28
CA VAL A 656 -15.24 11.44 -1.19
C VAL A 656 -16.16 11.38 0.02
N GLY A 657 -17.46 11.54 -0.20
CA GLY A 657 -18.51 11.47 0.83
C GLY A 657 -18.60 12.70 1.73
N THR A 658 -19.47 12.66 2.73
CA THR A 658 -19.76 13.78 3.63
C THR A 658 -18.75 13.86 4.79
N LYS A 659 -18.62 15.06 5.39
CA LYS A 659 -17.88 15.22 6.65
C LYS A 659 -18.50 14.40 7.79
N TYR A 660 -17.73 14.17 8.83
CA TYR A 660 -18.25 13.53 10.03
C TYR A 660 -19.35 14.40 10.65
N ALA A 661 -20.53 13.80 10.81
CA ALA A 661 -21.64 14.39 11.51
C ALA A 661 -21.73 13.73 12.91
N ASN A 662 -21.44 14.49 13.94
CA ASN A 662 -21.69 14.04 15.31
C ASN A 662 -23.16 14.25 15.62
N LEU A 663 -24.01 13.40 14.99
CA LEU A 663 -25.46 13.52 15.11
C LEU A 663 -25.91 13.07 16.51
N ILE A 664 -26.09 14.03 17.39
CA ILE A 664 -26.72 13.79 18.68
C ILE A 664 -28.23 13.78 18.48
N THR A 665 -28.86 12.62 18.75
CA THR A 665 -30.31 12.44 18.70
C THR A 665 -30.88 12.32 20.11
N ILE A 666 -31.79 13.20 20.47
CA ILE A 666 -32.54 13.12 21.72
C ILE A 666 -33.96 12.70 21.41
N LYS A 667 -34.45 11.64 22.06
CA LYS A 667 -35.85 11.21 22.06
C LYS A 667 -36.45 11.45 23.45
N ALA A 668 -37.59 12.09 23.53
CA ALA A 668 -38.24 12.32 24.81
C ALA A 668 -39.72 11.93 24.80
N LYS A 669 -40.16 11.29 25.88
CA LYS A 669 -41.57 11.06 26.18
C LYS A 669 -42.05 12.20 27.07
N MET A 670 -43.13 12.90 26.65
CA MET A 670 -43.65 14.07 27.36
C MET A 670 -44.63 13.61 28.46
N PRO A 671 -44.82 14.49 29.46
CA PRO A 671 -45.86 14.29 30.50
C PRO A 671 -47.23 14.13 29.90
N THR A 672 -48.07 13.26 30.47
CA THR A 672 -49.44 13.01 29.99
C THR A 672 -50.37 14.20 30.09
N ASN A 673 -50.03 15.20 30.94
CA ASN A 673 -50.77 16.41 31.13
C ASN A 673 -50.29 17.61 30.22
N TRP A 674 -49.32 17.36 29.31
CA TRP A 674 -48.94 18.33 28.29
C TRP A 674 -49.77 18.18 27.03
N GLY A 675 -49.95 19.27 26.31
CA GLY A 675 -50.70 19.29 25.04
C GLY A 675 -50.01 18.60 23.88
N SER A 676 -50.66 18.57 22.75
CA SER A 676 -50.12 17.96 21.53
C SER A 676 -49.05 18.79 20.82
N THR A 677 -49.00 20.10 21.09
CA THR A 677 -48.00 21.01 20.52
C THR A 677 -46.83 21.09 21.48
N ILE A 678 -45.71 20.51 21.07
CA ILE A 678 -44.44 20.55 21.83
C ILE A 678 -43.39 21.25 20.97
N SER A 679 -42.73 22.25 21.55
CA SER A 679 -41.58 22.91 20.97
C SER A 679 -40.36 22.71 21.85
N ALA A 680 -39.21 22.99 21.31
CA ALA A 680 -37.97 22.98 22.07
C ALA A 680 -37.12 24.19 21.73
N TRP A 681 -36.47 24.74 22.74
CA TRP A 681 -35.34 25.62 22.56
C TRP A 681 -34.08 24.80 22.57
N VAL A 682 -33.32 24.85 21.46
CA VAL A 682 -32.15 24.02 21.26
C VAL A 682 -30.92 24.89 20.97
N TRP A 683 -29.75 24.50 21.55
CA TRP A 683 -28.50 25.22 21.31
C TRP A 683 -27.30 24.31 21.50
N GLU A 684 -26.19 24.68 20.91
CA GLU A 684 -24.89 24.13 21.17
C GLU A 684 -24.13 25.04 22.16
N THR A 685 -23.36 24.47 23.08
CA THR A 685 -22.63 25.27 24.07
C THR A 685 -21.73 26.29 23.38
N GLY A 686 -21.95 27.57 23.72
CA GLY A 686 -21.25 28.70 23.12
C GLY A 686 -21.92 29.29 21.85
N SER A 687 -23.09 28.78 21.44
CA SER A 687 -23.86 29.27 20.29
C SER A 687 -25.20 29.88 20.71
N ASN A 688 -25.82 30.68 19.83
CA ASN A 688 -27.19 31.10 20.00
C ASN A 688 -28.16 29.94 19.80
N GLY A 689 -29.23 29.92 20.61
CA GLY A 689 -30.28 28.88 20.46
C GLY A 689 -31.28 29.20 19.34
N GLU A 690 -32.07 28.19 19.00
CA GLU A 690 -33.15 28.29 18.04
C GLU A 690 -34.44 27.57 18.52
N TRP A 691 -35.61 28.04 18.09
CA TRP A 691 -36.88 27.37 18.34
C TRP A 691 -37.14 26.29 17.30
N VAL A 692 -37.54 25.11 17.78
CA VAL A 692 -37.91 23.98 16.93
C VAL A 692 -39.30 23.47 17.38
N THR A 693 -40.25 23.35 16.47
CA THR A 693 -41.49 22.64 16.72
C THR A 693 -41.28 21.14 16.45
N LEU A 694 -41.61 20.30 17.41
CA LEU A 694 -41.35 18.89 17.36
C LEU A 694 -42.58 18.09 16.89
N THR A 695 -42.35 17.13 16.01
CA THR A 695 -43.37 16.18 15.58
C THR A 695 -43.31 14.94 16.41
N LYS A 696 -44.48 14.42 16.83
CA LYS A 696 -44.57 13.17 17.58
C LYS A 696 -44.51 11.96 16.64
N GLU A 697 -43.57 11.07 16.89
CA GLU A 697 -43.42 9.78 16.21
C GLU A 697 -43.64 8.66 17.22
N GLY A 698 -44.78 7.93 17.12
CA GLY A 698 -45.16 6.97 18.13
C GLY A 698 -45.38 7.64 19.51
N ASN A 699 -44.61 7.22 20.50
CA ASN A 699 -44.59 7.82 21.85
C ASN A 699 -43.46 8.88 22.07
N TRP A 700 -42.70 9.19 21.04
CA TRP A 700 -41.50 10.01 21.16
C TRP A 700 -41.63 11.37 20.45
N TYR A 701 -41.01 12.38 21.01
CA TYR A 701 -40.63 13.60 20.35
C TYR A 701 -39.11 13.57 20.11
N THR A 702 -38.69 13.60 18.85
CA THR A 702 -37.31 13.40 18.43
C THR A 702 -36.71 14.68 17.89
N TYR A 703 -35.47 14.99 18.30
CA TYR A 703 -34.65 16.04 17.71
C TYR A 703 -33.21 15.52 17.50
N SER A 704 -32.64 15.85 16.34
CA SER A 704 -31.27 15.50 16.01
C SER A 704 -30.50 16.72 15.52
N LYS A 705 -29.28 16.90 15.97
CA LYS A 705 -28.40 17.99 15.53
C LYS A 705 -26.96 17.48 15.44
N ASP A 706 -26.25 17.92 14.39
CA ASP A 706 -24.81 17.71 14.24
C ASP A 706 -24.08 18.74 15.14
N CYS A 707 -23.65 18.29 16.32
CA CYS A 707 -22.97 19.12 17.31
C CYS A 707 -22.16 18.27 18.30
N SER A 708 -21.20 18.89 18.99
CA SER A 708 -20.37 18.24 20.01
C SER A 708 -21.08 18.06 21.36
N GLU A 709 -22.03 18.93 21.63
CA GLU A 709 -22.85 18.96 22.87
C GLU A 709 -24.18 19.63 22.56
N LEU A 710 -25.27 18.88 22.71
CA LEU A 710 -26.63 19.36 22.48
C LEU A 710 -27.28 19.74 23.79
N ASN A 711 -27.79 20.98 23.86
CA ASN A 711 -28.60 21.46 24.93
C ASN A 711 -30.04 21.64 24.41
N ILE A 712 -31.04 21.20 25.20
CA ILE A 712 -32.45 21.27 24.84
C ILE A 712 -33.33 21.57 26.07
N VAL A 713 -34.29 22.44 25.87
CA VAL A 713 -35.41 22.65 26.81
C VAL A 713 -36.70 22.35 26.08
N TYR A 714 -37.47 21.40 26.51
CA TYR A 714 -38.80 21.11 25.98
C TYR A 714 -39.83 22.06 26.57
N VAL A 715 -40.78 22.48 25.77
CA VAL A 715 -41.86 23.45 26.15
C VAL A 715 -43.20 22.91 25.67
N ASN A 716 -44.18 22.96 26.57
CA ASN A 716 -45.60 22.71 26.25
C ASN A 716 -46.21 23.92 25.54
N GLY A 717 -46.37 23.86 24.24
CA GLY A 717 -46.77 24.98 23.36
C GLY A 717 -45.65 25.44 22.43
N SER A 718 -45.79 26.64 21.87
CA SER A 718 -44.87 27.15 20.83
C SER A 718 -43.78 28.09 21.35
N ASN A 719 -43.90 28.59 22.58
CA ASN A 719 -42.97 29.55 23.18
C ASN A 719 -42.91 29.39 24.69
N TRP A 720 -42.02 30.17 25.38
CA TRP A 720 -41.93 30.22 26.84
C TRP A 720 -43.28 30.54 27.47
N ASN A 721 -43.82 29.68 28.30
CA ASN A 721 -45.17 29.77 28.86
C ASN A 721 -45.15 29.43 30.37
N GLY A 722 -44.16 29.92 31.07
CA GLY A 722 -43.96 29.74 32.51
C GLY A 722 -43.29 28.42 32.90
N ASP A 723 -42.72 28.38 34.11
CA ASP A 723 -41.88 27.29 34.57
C ASP A 723 -42.56 25.90 34.59
N ASN A 724 -43.86 25.88 34.84
CA ASN A 724 -44.63 24.62 34.86
C ASN A 724 -44.79 23.95 33.46
N ASN A 725 -44.50 24.71 32.40
CA ASN A 725 -44.67 24.29 30.99
C ASN A 725 -43.34 24.08 30.28
N GLN A 726 -42.25 23.99 30.99
CA GLN A 726 -40.91 23.76 30.41
C GLN A 726 -40.11 22.80 31.23
N THR A 727 -39.09 22.15 30.61
CA THR A 727 -38.12 21.35 31.34
C THR A 727 -37.01 22.20 31.93
N VAL A 728 -36.24 21.64 32.84
CA VAL A 728 -34.85 22.10 33.10
C VAL A 728 -34.01 21.86 31.86
N ASP A 729 -32.83 22.50 31.80
CA ASP A 729 -31.89 22.29 30.69
C ASP A 729 -31.43 20.82 30.68
N ILE A 730 -31.53 20.20 29.51
CA ILE A 730 -31.02 18.85 29.25
C ILE A 730 -29.77 19.00 28.38
N THR A 731 -28.61 18.56 28.89
CA THR A 731 -27.35 18.61 28.17
C THR A 731 -26.82 17.23 27.93
N THR A 732 -26.44 16.92 26.71
CA THR A 732 -25.84 15.61 26.36
C THR A 732 -24.79 15.74 25.25
N LYS A 733 -23.79 14.86 25.31
CA LYS A 733 -22.76 14.70 24.27
C LYS A 733 -22.95 13.45 23.43
N VAL A 734 -23.97 12.66 23.73
CA VAL A 734 -24.32 11.41 23.04
C VAL A 734 -25.83 11.33 22.82
N SER A 735 -26.26 10.53 21.85
CA SER A 735 -27.68 10.25 21.67
C SER A 735 -28.28 9.59 22.92
N ALA A 736 -29.45 10.04 23.32
CA ALA A 736 -30.09 9.64 24.57
C ALA A 736 -31.62 9.68 24.50
N CYS A 737 -32.27 8.89 25.36
CA CYS A 737 -33.71 8.87 25.52
C CYS A 737 -34.11 9.27 26.94
N TYR A 738 -35.14 10.14 27.03
CA TYR A 738 -35.58 10.69 28.29
C TYR A 738 -37.07 10.54 28.48
N GLN A 739 -37.48 10.35 29.72
CA GLN A 739 -38.86 10.58 30.18
C GLN A 739 -38.89 11.94 30.89
N ILE A 740 -39.78 12.82 30.50
CA ILE A 740 -40.02 14.05 31.19
C ILE A 740 -40.94 13.83 32.38
N GLY A 741 -40.60 14.37 33.55
CA GLY A 741 -41.30 14.17 34.80
C GLY A 741 -42.69 14.80 34.85
N ASN A 742 -43.56 14.22 35.69
CA ASN A 742 -44.96 14.65 35.88
C ASN A 742 -45.14 15.67 37.03
N ASN A 743 -44.05 16.25 37.59
CA ASN A 743 -44.16 17.24 38.66
C ASN A 743 -45.05 18.45 38.21
N THR A 744 -45.88 18.93 39.08
CA THR A 744 -46.91 19.93 38.78
C THR A 744 -46.53 21.35 39.17
N SER A 745 -45.40 21.56 39.82
CA SER A 745 -44.85 22.83 40.17
C SER A 745 -43.40 22.98 39.76
N GLY A 746 -43.05 24.15 39.17
CA GLY A 746 -41.70 24.46 38.68
C GLY A 746 -41.34 23.76 37.37
N LYS A 747 -40.09 23.96 36.94
CA LYS A 747 -39.59 23.32 35.72
C LYS A 747 -39.59 21.79 35.83
N ARG A 748 -39.97 21.09 34.72
CA ARG A 748 -40.08 19.66 34.67
C ARG A 748 -38.66 19.06 34.75
N THR A 749 -38.50 18.06 35.59
CA THR A 749 -37.27 17.24 35.63
C THR A 749 -37.29 16.17 34.51
N TYR A 750 -36.19 15.49 34.28
CA TYR A 750 -36.09 14.38 33.33
C TYR A 750 -35.28 13.25 33.94
N TYR A 751 -35.42 12.05 33.39
CA TYR A 751 -34.57 10.89 33.68
C TYR A 751 -34.34 10.04 32.45
N SER A 752 -33.15 9.44 32.33
CA SER A 752 -32.77 8.58 31.20
C SER A 752 -33.56 7.29 31.21
N ILE A 753 -34.00 6.84 30.04
CA ILE A 753 -34.71 5.56 29.83
C ILE A 753 -34.12 4.86 28.63
N ASP A 754 -34.37 3.54 28.50
CA ASP A 754 -33.96 2.79 27.33
C ASP A 754 -34.73 3.25 26.09
N CYS A 755 -34.02 3.48 24.99
CA CYS A 755 -34.58 3.90 23.71
C CYS A 755 -35.40 2.80 23.02
N GLN A 756 -35.20 1.54 23.39
CA GLN A 756 -35.87 0.36 22.78
C GLN A 756 -37.11 -0.12 23.53
N ASP A 757 -37.45 0.44 24.69
CA ASP A 757 -38.57 -0.04 25.48
C ASP A 757 -39.93 0.47 24.95
N PRO A 758 -40.75 -0.37 24.30
CA PRO A 758 -42.09 0.03 23.84
C PRO A 758 -43.18 -0.02 24.93
N THR A 759 -42.91 -0.54 26.12
CA THR A 759 -43.97 -0.90 27.07
C THR A 759 -43.58 -0.83 28.55
N THR A 760 -43.09 0.30 29.04
CA THR A 760 -43.18 0.50 30.49
C THR A 760 -44.14 1.59 30.85
N ASP A 761 -45.38 1.20 31.13
CA ASP A 761 -46.19 1.90 32.13
C ASP A 761 -45.46 1.77 33.47
N ILE A 762 -44.65 2.76 33.80
CA ILE A 762 -44.04 2.84 35.10
C ILE A 762 -45.10 3.35 36.08
N HIS A 763 -45.70 2.47 36.82
CA HIS A 763 -46.32 2.80 38.09
C HIS A 763 -45.27 3.47 38.98
N ASP A 764 -45.61 4.57 39.64
CA ASP A 764 -44.80 5.39 40.52
C ASP A 764 -43.79 4.58 41.36
N VAL A 765 -42.55 4.54 40.97
CA VAL A 765 -41.45 4.10 41.82
C VAL A 765 -41.00 5.32 42.62
N LYS A 766 -41.35 5.36 43.90
CA LYS A 766 -40.75 6.26 44.85
C LYS A 766 -39.23 6.05 44.83
N PHE A 767 -38.50 7.03 44.36
CA PHE A 767 -37.03 7.04 44.52
C PHE A 767 -36.69 7.29 45.97
N GLU A 768 -36.42 6.24 46.73
CA GLU A 768 -35.45 6.32 47.82
C GLU A 768 -34.06 6.50 47.21
N GLU A 769 -33.28 7.42 47.79
CA GLU A 769 -31.91 7.69 47.38
C GLU A 769 -31.15 6.43 47.00
N LEU A 770 -30.73 6.31 45.75
CA LEU A 770 -29.75 5.31 45.31
C LEU A 770 -28.44 5.58 46.07
N LYS A 771 -28.28 4.93 47.21
CA LYS A 771 -26.97 4.77 47.84
C LYS A 771 -26.05 4.18 46.79
N ARG A 772 -24.93 4.84 46.51
CA ARG A 772 -23.84 4.28 45.71
C ARG A 772 -23.50 2.90 46.26
N VAL A 773 -23.90 1.87 45.59
CA VAL A 773 -23.52 0.49 45.94
C VAL A 773 -22.04 0.36 45.61
N SER A 774 -21.21 0.39 46.67
CA SER A 774 -19.78 0.13 46.51
C SER A 774 -19.57 -1.37 46.25
N TYR A 775 -18.93 -1.69 45.16
CA TYR A 775 -18.43 -3.04 44.90
C TYR A 775 -16.89 -3.05 44.88
N GLN A 776 -16.30 -4.12 45.32
CA GLN A 776 -14.86 -4.36 45.25
C GLN A 776 -14.57 -5.50 44.27
N LYS A 777 -13.59 -5.29 43.41
CA LYS A 777 -13.01 -6.34 42.57
C LYS A 777 -11.80 -6.92 43.29
N VAL A 778 -11.80 -8.22 43.54
CA VAL A 778 -10.68 -8.92 44.18
C VAL A 778 -10.29 -10.15 43.37
N ILE A 779 -9.00 -10.46 43.36
CA ILE A 779 -8.48 -11.70 42.74
C ILE A 779 -8.18 -12.66 43.91
N ARG A 780 -8.85 -13.82 43.96
CA ARG A 780 -8.55 -14.92 44.86
C ARG A 780 -8.29 -16.19 44.06
N ASN A 781 -7.20 -16.85 44.31
CA ASN A 781 -6.78 -18.09 43.63
C ASN A 781 -6.79 -17.96 42.09
N GLY A 782 -6.37 -16.77 41.56
CA GLY A 782 -6.33 -16.52 40.13
C GLY A 782 -7.68 -16.22 39.48
N GLN A 783 -8.78 -16.14 40.20
CA GLN A 783 -10.11 -15.79 39.72
C GLN A 783 -10.51 -14.39 40.16
N LEU A 784 -11.05 -13.61 39.22
CA LEU A 784 -11.63 -12.28 39.47
C LEU A 784 -13.02 -12.47 40.12
N LEU A 785 -13.20 -11.92 41.30
CA LEU A 785 -14.45 -11.96 42.06
C LEU A 785 -14.95 -10.54 42.29
N ILE A 786 -16.27 -10.37 42.31
CA ILE A 786 -16.95 -9.11 42.64
C ILE A 786 -17.60 -9.25 44.02
N ILE A 787 -17.20 -8.44 44.98
CA ILE A 787 -17.83 -8.39 46.30
C ILE A 787 -18.80 -7.22 46.31
N ARG A 788 -20.08 -7.52 46.57
CA ARG A 788 -21.18 -6.55 46.66
C ARG A 788 -22.06 -6.90 47.85
N ASP A 789 -22.32 -5.94 48.69
CA ASP A 789 -23.19 -6.09 49.90
C ASP A 789 -22.81 -7.29 50.77
N GLY A 790 -21.49 -7.54 50.94
CA GLY A 790 -20.97 -8.64 51.73
C GLY A 790 -21.01 -10.02 51.08
N LYS A 791 -21.55 -10.13 49.89
CA LYS A 791 -21.61 -11.35 49.06
C LYS A 791 -20.58 -11.34 47.94
N THR A 792 -20.10 -12.52 47.60
CA THR A 792 -19.10 -12.71 46.53
C THR A 792 -19.77 -13.28 45.30
N TYR A 793 -19.45 -12.72 44.13
CA TYR A 793 -19.96 -13.16 42.83
C TYR A 793 -18.80 -13.45 41.89
N ASN A 794 -18.98 -14.43 41.00
CA ASN A 794 -18.05 -14.63 39.89
C ASN A 794 -18.32 -13.59 38.75
N VAL A 795 -17.46 -13.56 37.74
CA VAL A 795 -17.62 -12.64 36.59
C VAL A 795 -18.89 -12.81 35.79
N MET A 796 -19.59 -13.94 35.94
CA MET A 796 -20.89 -14.24 35.29
C MET A 796 -22.09 -13.81 36.17
N GLY A 797 -21.83 -13.15 37.32
CA GLY A 797 -22.86 -12.67 38.26
C GLY A 797 -23.50 -13.74 39.13
N GLN A 798 -22.92 -14.93 39.23
CA GLN A 798 -23.39 -16.00 40.13
C GLN A 798 -22.79 -15.83 41.51
N GLU A 799 -23.61 -15.89 42.55
CA GLU A 799 -23.19 -15.84 43.96
C GLU A 799 -22.39 -17.11 44.32
N MET A 800 -21.19 -16.90 44.91
CA MET A 800 -20.26 -17.96 45.28
C MET A 800 -20.25 -18.23 46.76
#